data_92b6d9b10b259bfcf0c2e829ff252675
#
_entry.id   92b6d9b10b259bfcf0c2e829ff252675
#
_cell.length_a   1.000
_cell.length_b   1.000
_cell.length_c   1.000
_cell.angle_alpha   90.00
_cell.angle_beta   90.00
_cell.angle_gamma   90.00
#
_symmetry.space_group_name_H-M   'P 1'
#
loop_
_entity.id
_entity.type
_entity.pdbx_description
1 polymer ?
#
loop_
_entity_poly.entity_id
_entity_poly.type
_entity_poly.pdbx_seq_one_letter_code
_entity_poly.pdbx_strand_id
1 'polypeptide(L)'
;MASRPNLPAAPPWTAKDHLIQALPVPRAATRGRDHFGNDNFVIGANTAYMPLQAPRALLRLDAARRLGPRPLLWLAWHRARLAIGLAAHALRAASPAEGPFLAGAAPPPPALPEVARHAILAAADSLPPAIDHGPFDPAAPALSLDLFTPGDIRPVWEANRLAWLPLLAQAHRLDPGAGHLAQAESRLAEWAEANPPFRGPNWACGQEAGLRVLHLALTHALLGGGAPRPGLAALLRLHARRIAATRAYAVAQDNNHSISEPAGLLACAWALGDKSLARRAAQDLSRATVRLVAPDGGFAQVSTGYHRLLLDVLATTEWLRRHHAAPPFPGPVPERAAAAARWLSRLTDPQTGAAPRLGHQDGSAFADLSLAGPADARASAERAARLFANRSAGTPDDPGCAWLALPAAPPWPRNPEWTATGTRGWQRGPGRALLRTGPLRFRPGQSDLLHLDLWNGPENLLRDSGTGAYNPPPGREWWASHFPSAAAHNLILFDDAEPMSRAGRFLLARWPATETLPGGAATRDSRGNRHARQIHPTLDEWTIEDRVSGPFRQLALRWHLAPGPWRPLPDGVESPAARLILSGDAPLTLGMEEAWESPAYGALRPIPVLVARAFAPITRLTTRIHLQPGCARPADRA
;
A
#
# COMPACT_ATOMS: atom_id res chain seq x y z
N MET A 1 25.71 31.42 23.16
CA MET A 1 25.03 31.84 21.93
C MET A 1 25.65 31.08 20.78
N ALA A 2 25.04 29.99 20.37
CA ALA A 2 25.44 29.21 19.20
C ALA A 2 24.18 29.03 18.34
N SER A 3 24.20 29.58 17.15
CA SER A 3 23.13 29.58 16.17
C SER A 3 22.82 28.19 15.65
N ARG A 4 21.57 27.78 15.74
CA ARG A 4 21.05 26.56 15.13
C ARG A 4 20.91 26.77 13.60
N PRO A 5 21.23 25.77 12.76
CA PRO A 5 20.99 25.88 11.33
C PRO A 5 19.50 25.72 11.02
N ASN A 6 18.97 26.60 10.16
CA ASN A 6 17.63 26.55 9.60
C ASN A 6 17.47 25.29 8.74
N LEU A 7 16.50 24.47 9.05
CA LEU A 7 16.01 23.40 8.17
C LEU A 7 15.10 24.06 7.10
N PRO A 8 15.29 23.75 5.81
CA PRO A 8 14.40 24.26 4.78
C PRO A 8 13.02 23.59 4.85
N ALA A 9 11.98 24.40 4.72
CA ALA A 9 10.60 23.97 4.62
C ALA A 9 10.40 23.09 3.37
N ALA A 10 9.72 21.97 3.52
CA ALA A 10 9.28 21.17 2.39
C ALA A 10 8.30 22.01 1.53
N PRO A 11 8.39 21.95 0.19
CA PRO A 11 7.48 22.70 -0.66
C PRO A 11 6.05 22.18 -0.55
N PRO A 12 5.05 23.05 -0.67
CA PRO A 12 3.64 22.67 -0.62
C PRO A 12 3.29 21.79 -1.84
N TRP A 13 2.59 20.72 -1.57
CA TRP A 13 2.05 19.79 -2.57
C TRP A 13 1.06 20.52 -3.48
N THR A 14 1.37 20.67 -4.78
CA THR A 14 0.42 21.12 -5.78
C THR A 14 0.03 19.98 -6.69
N ALA A 15 -1.26 19.85 -6.99
CA ALA A 15 -1.82 18.86 -7.92
C ALA A 15 -1.24 18.95 -9.36
N LYS A 16 -0.35 19.89 -9.62
CA LYS A 16 0.35 20.06 -10.91
C LYS A 16 1.53 19.11 -11.11
N ASP A 17 2.06 18.51 -10.05
CA ASP A 17 3.20 17.60 -10.16
C ASP A 17 2.84 16.20 -10.71
N HIS A 18 1.55 15.95 -10.95
CA HIS A 18 1.07 14.76 -11.67
C HIS A 18 0.80 14.98 -13.16
N LEU A 19 0.97 16.20 -13.66
CA LEU A 19 0.86 16.45 -15.10
C LEU A 19 2.19 16.15 -15.79
N ILE A 20 2.22 14.97 -16.39
CA ILE A 20 3.19 14.49 -17.36
C ILE A 20 3.58 15.64 -18.30
N GLN A 21 4.87 16.04 -18.29
CA GLN A 21 5.44 16.79 -19.40
C GLN A 21 5.43 15.89 -20.63
N ALA A 22 4.45 16.07 -21.49
CA ALA A 22 4.42 15.50 -22.84
C ALA A 22 5.46 16.27 -23.69
N LEU A 23 6.58 15.63 -23.96
CA LEU A 23 7.48 16.06 -25.03
C LEU A 23 6.76 15.90 -26.37
N PRO A 24 6.87 16.88 -27.28
CA PRO A 24 6.16 16.86 -28.55
C PRO A 24 6.69 15.74 -29.46
N VAL A 25 5.81 14.84 -29.87
CA VAL A 25 6.06 13.87 -30.92
C VAL A 25 6.05 14.61 -32.27
N PRO A 26 7.06 14.46 -33.14
CA PRO A 26 7.01 15.01 -34.50
C PRO A 26 5.92 14.30 -35.31
N ARG A 27 5.02 15.06 -35.90
CA ARG A 27 4.06 14.58 -36.92
C ARG A 27 4.82 14.15 -38.16
N ALA A 28 4.78 12.88 -38.51
CA ALA A 28 5.12 12.36 -39.83
C ALA A 28 3.85 11.95 -40.57
N ALA A 29 3.84 12.26 -41.86
CA ALA A 29 2.70 12.27 -42.76
C ALA A 29 2.15 10.88 -43.11
N THR A 30 0.86 10.92 -43.47
CA THR A 30 0.01 9.84 -44.05
C THR A 30 0.54 9.26 -45.37
N ARG A 31 0.53 7.93 -45.50
CA ARG A 31 -0.13 7.09 -46.52
C ARG A 31 0.55 5.72 -46.66
N GLY A 32 -0.28 4.66 -46.80
CA GLY A 32 0.12 3.37 -47.34
C GLY A 32 -0.38 2.18 -46.52
N ARG A 33 -1.36 1.46 -47.04
CA ARG A 33 -1.76 0.10 -46.59
C ARG A 33 -0.58 -0.87 -46.84
N ASP A 34 -0.34 -1.80 -45.95
CA ASP A 34 -0.45 -3.25 -46.10
C ASP A 34 0.57 -3.99 -45.17
N HIS A 35 0.05 -5.02 -44.51
CA HIS A 35 0.69 -6.23 -44.04
C HIS A 35 1.96 -6.20 -43.17
N PHE A 36 1.75 -6.76 -41.94
CA PHE A 36 2.78 -7.39 -41.11
C PHE A 36 4.10 -6.61 -40.91
N GLY A 37 4.19 -5.87 -39.83
CA GLY A 37 5.40 -5.24 -39.38
C GLY A 37 5.63 -5.48 -37.88
N ASN A 38 6.50 -6.43 -37.58
CA ASN A 38 7.18 -6.58 -36.29
C ASN A 38 7.97 -5.32 -35.96
N ASP A 39 7.60 -4.58 -34.96
CA ASP A 39 8.52 -3.63 -34.33
C ASP A 39 9.25 -4.34 -33.19
N ASN A 40 10.42 -4.85 -33.55
CA ASN A 40 11.41 -5.39 -32.65
C ASN A 40 12.08 -4.25 -31.86
N PHE A 41 11.72 -4.09 -30.59
CA PHE A 41 12.68 -3.59 -29.62
C PHE A 41 13.58 -4.78 -29.23
N VAL A 42 14.85 -4.69 -29.60
CA VAL A 42 15.86 -5.72 -29.35
C VAL A 42 16.17 -5.77 -27.86
N ILE A 43 15.42 -6.56 -27.13
CA ILE A 43 15.92 -7.33 -26.00
C ILE A 43 16.41 -8.62 -26.63
N GLY A 44 17.69 -8.95 -26.48
CA GLY A 44 18.33 -10.07 -27.17
C GLY A 44 17.46 -11.31 -27.20
N ALA A 45 16.96 -11.66 -28.37
CA ALA A 45 16.16 -12.85 -28.60
C ALA A 45 17.07 -14.07 -28.60
N ASN A 46 17.16 -14.75 -27.48
CA ASN A 46 17.45 -16.17 -27.49
C ASN A 46 16.10 -16.90 -27.58
N THR A 47 15.80 -17.40 -28.76
CA THR A 47 14.75 -18.38 -29.01
C THR A 47 15.10 -19.67 -28.26
N ALA A 48 14.59 -19.84 -27.05
CA ALA A 48 14.71 -21.08 -26.31
C ALA A 48 13.44 -21.29 -25.46
N TYR A 49 12.70 -22.30 -25.86
CA TYR A 49 11.79 -23.04 -25.00
C TYR A 49 10.75 -22.21 -24.25
N MET A 50 9.66 -21.84 -24.90
CA MET A 50 8.43 -21.49 -24.18
C MET A 50 7.94 -22.73 -23.44
N PRO A 51 8.03 -22.82 -22.11
CA PRO A 51 7.39 -23.90 -21.39
C PRO A 51 5.89 -23.83 -21.68
N LEU A 52 5.29 -24.96 -22.04
CA LEU A 52 3.84 -25.10 -22.25
C LEU A 52 3.13 -24.45 -21.06
N GLN A 53 2.53 -23.29 -21.27
CA GLN A 53 1.73 -22.64 -20.24
C GLN A 53 0.58 -23.59 -19.89
N ALA A 54 0.48 -23.97 -18.62
CA ALA A 54 -0.62 -24.81 -18.18
C ALA A 54 -1.96 -24.19 -18.59
N PRO A 55 -2.92 -25.02 -19.04
CA PRO A 55 -4.24 -24.54 -19.41
C PRO A 55 -4.81 -23.61 -18.33
N ARG A 56 -5.37 -22.47 -18.71
CA ARG A 56 -5.93 -21.46 -17.79
C ARG A 56 -6.89 -22.07 -16.75
N ALA A 57 -7.60 -23.13 -17.13
CA ALA A 57 -8.51 -23.86 -16.24
C ALA A 57 -7.76 -24.52 -15.08
N LEU A 58 -6.61 -25.15 -15.32
CA LEU A 58 -5.78 -25.77 -14.28
C LEU A 58 -5.18 -24.72 -13.33
N LEU A 59 -4.74 -23.58 -13.85
CA LEU A 59 -4.24 -22.48 -13.00
C LEU A 59 -5.34 -21.92 -12.10
N ARG A 60 -6.57 -21.77 -12.63
CA ARG A 60 -7.73 -21.34 -11.83
C ARG A 60 -8.11 -22.37 -10.77
N LEU A 61 -8.01 -23.65 -11.08
CA LEU A 61 -8.28 -24.73 -10.12
C LEU A 61 -7.24 -24.75 -8.99
N ASP A 62 -5.93 -24.61 -9.32
CA ASP A 62 -4.88 -24.52 -8.31
C ASP A 62 -5.08 -23.30 -7.41
N ALA A 63 -5.36 -22.13 -8.00
CA ALA A 63 -5.66 -20.92 -7.26
C ALA A 63 -6.89 -21.09 -6.35
N ALA A 64 -7.96 -21.71 -6.84
CA ALA A 64 -9.18 -21.98 -6.06
C ALA A 64 -8.90 -22.89 -4.86
N ARG A 65 -8.09 -23.94 -5.04
CA ARG A 65 -7.66 -24.82 -3.93
C ARG A 65 -6.91 -24.04 -2.85
N ARG A 66 -6.00 -23.13 -3.25
CA ARG A 66 -5.18 -22.33 -2.33
C ARG A 66 -6.00 -21.27 -1.58
N LEU A 67 -6.98 -20.67 -2.23
CA LEU A 67 -7.92 -19.75 -1.60
C LEU A 67 -8.82 -20.43 -0.56
N GLY A 68 -9.12 -21.71 -0.77
CA GLY A 68 -10.00 -22.51 0.08
C GLY A 68 -11.49 -22.23 -0.16
N PRO A 69 -12.39 -23.00 0.49
CA PRO A 69 -13.82 -22.96 0.19
C PRO A 69 -14.51 -21.64 0.63
N ARG A 70 -14.08 -21.04 1.74
CA ARG A 70 -14.76 -19.87 2.32
C ARG A 70 -14.87 -18.68 1.36
N PRO A 71 -13.77 -18.13 0.78
CA PRO A 71 -13.87 -17.01 -0.15
C PRO A 71 -14.63 -17.39 -1.42
N LEU A 72 -14.53 -18.63 -1.90
CA LEU A 72 -15.24 -19.11 -3.08
C LEU A 72 -16.76 -19.15 -2.86
N LEU A 73 -17.23 -19.62 -1.69
CA LEU A 73 -18.65 -19.63 -1.31
C LEU A 73 -19.20 -18.21 -1.20
N TRP A 74 -18.46 -17.28 -0.58
CA TRP A 74 -18.88 -15.89 -0.49
C TRP A 74 -18.93 -15.20 -1.86
N LEU A 75 -17.97 -15.51 -2.74
CA LEU A 75 -17.98 -15.00 -4.13
C LEU A 75 -19.15 -15.56 -4.92
N ALA A 76 -19.44 -16.86 -4.80
CA ALA A 76 -20.60 -17.48 -5.43
C ALA A 76 -21.91 -16.85 -4.95
N TRP A 77 -22.04 -16.65 -3.64
CA TRP A 77 -23.19 -15.95 -3.03
C TRP A 77 -23.32 -14.51 -3.55
N HIS A 78 -22.22 -13.77 -3.63
CA HIS A 78 -22.21 -12.43 -4.18
C HIS A 78 -22.73 -12.41 -5.64
N ARG A 79 -22.20 -13.33 -6.47
CA ARG A 79 -22.63 -13.47 -7.87
C ARG A 79 -24.10 -13.84 -8.00
N ALA A 80 -24.58 -14.75 -7.17
CA ALA A 80 -25.99 -15.12 -7.13
C ALA A 80 -26.87 -13.89 -6.78
N ARG A 81 -26.50 -13.10 -5.77
CA ARG A 81 -27.23 -11.87 -5.41
C ARG A 81 -27.25 -10.83 -6.52
N LEU A 82 -26.15 -10.71 -7.30
CA LEU A 82 -26.14 -9.84 -8.49
C LEU A 82 -27.09 -10.39 -9.58
N ALA A 83 -27.00 -11.67 -9.89
CA ALA A 83 -27.77 -12.31 -10.95
C ALA A 83 -29.30 -12.26 -10.73
N ILE A 84 -29.74 -12.44 -9.46
CA ILE A 84 -31.18 -12.34 -9.10
C ILE A 84 -31.62 -10.91 -8.75
N GLY A 85 -30.78 -9.91 -9.00
CA GLY A 85 -31.10 -8.49 -8.84
C GLY A 85 -31.19 -7.98 -7.38
N LEU A 86 -30.88 -8.79 -6.36
CA LEU A 86 -30.95 -8.36 -4.96
C LEU A 86 -30.02 -7.19 -4.63
N ALA A 87 -28.82 -7.18 -5.21
CA ALA A 87 -27.89 -6.07 -5.01
C ALA A 87 -28.37 -4.80 -5.70
N ALA A 88 -28.90 -4.91 -6.92
CA ALA A 88 -29.49 -3.79 -7.65
C ALA A 88 -30.74 -3.24 -6.92
N HIS A 89 -31.60 -4.11 -6.40
CA HIS A 89 -32.75 -3.70 -5.59
C HIS A 89 -32.32 -2.98 -4.31
N ALA A 90 -31.27 -3.48 -3.62
CA ALA A 90 -30.71 -2.81 -2.45
C ALA A 90 -30.15 -1.41 -2.79
N LEU A 91 -29.66 -1.20 -4.01
CA LEU A 91 -29.11 0.06 -4.51
C LEU A 91 -30.04 0.78 -5.51
N ARG A 92 -31.36 0.54 -5.40
CA ARG A 92 -32.32 1.32 -6.17
C ARG A 92 -32.16 2.81 -5.92
N ALA A 93 -32.60 3.64 -6.84
CA ALA A 93 -32.48 5.08 -6.78
C ALA A 93 -32.92 5.65 -5.41
N ALA A 94 -32.18 6.61 -4.96
CA ALA A 94 -32.43 7.39 -3.74
C ALA A 94 -32.14 8.85 -4.05
N SER A 95 -32.79 9.75 -3.32
CA SER A 95 -32.49 11.17 -3.40
C SER A 95 -31.09 11.45 -2.86
N PRO A 96 -30.34 12.38 -3.47
CA PRO A 96 -29.12 12.91 -2.88
C PRO A 96 -29.36 13.42 -1.46
N ALA A 97 -28.31 13.39 -0.63
CA ALA A 97 -28.36 14.05 0.67
C ALA A 97 -28.18 15.55 0.46
N GLU A 98 -29.05 16.33 1.09
CA GLU A 98 -28.99 17.80 1.03
C GLU A 98 -28.47 18.34 2.37
N GLY A 99 -27.66 19.41 2.30
CA GLY A 99 -27.12 20.06 3.49
C GLY A 99 -28.21 20.74 4.35
N PRO A 100 -27.85 21.30 5.49
CA PRO A 100 -26.49 21.39 6.01
C PRO A 100 -25.97 20.05 6.56
N PHE A 101 -24.68 19.78 6.35
CA PHE A 101 -24.01 18.54 6.77
C PHE A 101 -23.23 18.70 8.07
N LEU A 102 -22.57 19.85 8.26
CA LEU A 102 -21.60 20.05 9.33
C LEU A 102 -22.15 21.01 10.40
N ALA A 103 -21.65 20.87 11.63
CA ALA A 103 -21.97 21.75 12.76
C ALA A 103 -20.73 22.55 13.15
N GLY A 104 -20.92 23.81 13.56
CA GLY A 104 -19.85 24.76 13.79
C GLY A 104 -19.37 24.96 15.22
N ALA A 105 -19.87 24.19 16.20
CA ALA A 105 -19.48 24.35 17.61
C ALA A 105 -18.21 23.54 17.93
N ALA A 106 -17.10 23.83 17.22
CA ALA A 106 -15.86 23.07 17.36
C ALA A 106 -15.14 23.37 18.69
N PRO A 107 -14.54 22.37 19.35
CA PRO A 107 -13.68 22.59 20.51
C PRO A 107 -12.40 23.37 20.10
N PRO A 108 -11.72 24.02 21.06
CA PRO A 108 -10.47 24.70 20.77
C PRO A 108 -9.42 23.75 20.16
N PRO A 109 -8.50 24.25 19.33
CA PRO A 109 -7.45 23.43 18.75
C PRO A 109 -6.51 22.90 19.84
N PRO A 110 -5.84 21.74 19.62
CA PRO A 110 -4.78 21.29 20.50
C PRO A 110 -3.56 22.24 20.42
N ALA A 111 -2.69 22.18 21.41
CA ALA A 111 -1.38 22.84 21.32
C ALA A 111 -0.54 22.17 20.22
N LEU A 112 -0.09 22.95 19.25
CA LEU A 112 0.72 22.51 18.12
C LEU A 112 1.91 23.43 17.92
N PRO A 113 3.04 22.90 17.40
CA PRO A 113 4.12 23.75 16.91
C PRO A 113 3.62 24.72 15.83
N GLU A 114 4.17 25.94 15.80
CA GLU A 114 3.77 27.00 14.85
C GLU A 114 3.90 26.53 13.39
N VAL A 115 4.97 25.79 13.07
CA VAL A 115 5.18 25.19 11.74
C VAL A 115 4.02 24.29 11.34
N ALA A 116 3.52 23.45 12.26
CA ALA A 116 2.40 22.55 11.97
C ALA A 116 1.09 23.33 11.77
N ARG A 117 0.85 24.39 12.55
CA ARG A 117 -0.31 25.27 12.39
C ARG A 117 -0.32 25.94 11.01
N HIS A 118 0.79 26.55 10.62
CA HIS A 118 0.94 27.18 9.30
C HIS A 118 0.78 26.17 8.16
N ALA A 119 1.37 24.98 8.28
CA ALA A 119 1.25 23.95 7.26
C ALA A 119 -0.21 23.51 7.05
N ILE A 120 -0.99 23.33 8.14
CA ILE A 120 -2.40 22.97 8.05
C ILE A 120 -3.22 24.07 7.35
N LEU A 121 -3.04 25.33 7.72
CA LEU A 121 -3.76 26.44 7.10
C LEU A 121 -3.40 26.56 5.62
N ALA A 122 -2.11 26.54 5.26
CA ALA A 122 -1.66 26.61 3.88
C ALA A 122 -2.18 25.44 3.02
N ALA A 123 -2.22 24.23 3.59
CA ALA A 123 -2.78 23.07 2.90
C ALA A 123 -4.29 23.19 2.69
N ALA A 124 -5.02 23.76 3.67
CA ALA A 124 -6.46 23.99 3.55
C ALA A 124 -6.79 25.05 2.47
N ASP A 125 -5.96 26.05 2.31
CA ASP A 125 -6.12 27.11 1.29
C ASP A 125 -5.79 26.62 -0.14
N SER A 126 -5.00 25.53 -0.27
CA SER A 126 -4.49 25.00 -1.56
C SER A 126 -5.14 23.69 -2.00
N LEU A 127 -6.34 23.39 -1.54
CA LEU A 127 -7.02 22.12 -1.85
C LEU A 127 -7.32 21.95 -3.35
N PRO A 128 -7.09 20.74 -3.90
CA PRO A 128 -7.48 20.42 -5.27
C PRO A 128 -9.02 20.40 -5.44
N PRO A 129 -9.53 20.34 -6.68
CA PRO A 129 -10.96 20.16 -6.93
C PRO A 129 -11.55 18.99 -6.10
N ALA A 130 -12.80 19.17 -5.66
CA ALA A 130 -13.47 18.17 -4.80
C ALA A 130 -14.04 16.98 -5.57
N ILE A 131 -14.15 17.06 -6.90
CA ILE A 131 -14.86 16.13 -7.74
C ILE A 131 -13.95 15.67 -8.87
N ASP A 132 -13.85 14.37 -9.06
CA ASP A 132 -13.22 13.73 -10.21
C ASP A 132 -14.02 12.46 -10.57
N HIS A 133 -14.41 12.32 -11.81
CA HIS A 133 -15.02 11.10 -12.34
C HIS A 133 -14.09 10.40 -13.32
N GLY A 134 -12.95 11.02 -13.65
CA GLY A 134 -12.05 10.53 -14.68
C GLY A 134 -12.80 10.29 -16.01
N PRO A 135 -12.46 9.22 -16.73
CA PRO A 135 -13.14 8.87 -17.97
C PRO A 135 -14.43 8.04 -17.77
N PHE A 136 -14.93 7.88 -16.54
CA PHE A 136 -16.07 7.03 -16.22
C PHE A 136 -17.38 7.82 -16.24
N ASP A 137 -18.48 7.20 -16.71
CA ASP A 137 -19.80 7.80 -16.72
C ASP A 137 -20.37 7.98 -15.29
N PRO A 138 -20.58 9.22 -14.81
CA PRO A 138 -21.11 9.48 -13.49
C PRO A 138 -22.60 9.08 -13.34
N ALA A 139 -23.33 8.92 -14.46
CA ALA A 139 -24.74 8.54 -14.45
C ALA A 139 -24.98 7.03 -14.52
N ALA A 140 -23.98 6.23 -14.85
CA ALA A 140 -24.11 4.79 -14.96
C ALA A 140 -24.41 4.13 -13.60
N PRO A 141 -25.21 3.04 -13.54
CA PRO A 141 -25.36 2.27 -12.31
C PRO A 141 -24.00 1.79 -11.79
N ALA A 142 -23.65 2.11 -10.55
CA ALA A 142 -22.31 1.90 -10.01
C ALA A 142 -21.82 0.43 -10.07
N LEU A 143 -22.72 -0.55 -9.97
CA LEU A 143 -22.35 -1.98 -10.03
C LEU A 143 -22.19 -2.51 -11.48
N SER A 144 -22.50 -1.72 -12.50
CA SER A 144 -22.34 -2.11 -13.92
C SER A 144 -21.05 -1.56 -14.55
N LEU A 145 -20.32 -0.69 -13.85
CA LEU A 145 -19.10 -0.09 -14.37
C LEU A 145 -17.97 -1.12 -14.46
N ASP A 146 -17.27 -1.15 -15.60
CA ASP A 146 -15.95 -1.75 -15.71
C ASP A 146 -14.92 -0.78 -15.12
N LEU A 147 -14.28 -1.19 -14.01
CA LEU A 147 -13.35 -0.35 -13.28
C LEU A 147 -11.94 -0.28 -13.89
N PHE A 148 -11.75 -0.96 -15.03
CA PHE A 148 -10.46 -1.03 -15.73
C PHE A 148 -10.53 -0.54 -17.17
N THR A 149 -11.71 -0.18 -17.63
CA THR A 149 -11.97 0.38 -18.96
C THR A 149 -12.99 1.52 -18.82
N PRO A 150 -12.70 2.73 -19.27
CA PRO A 150 -11.64 3.14 -20.21
C PRO A 150 -10.33 3.62 -19.57
N GLY A 151 -10.17 3.55 -18.25
CA GLY A 151 -8.98 4.05 -17.58
C GLY A 151 -8.71 3.40 -16.22
N ASP A 152 -7.77 3.94 -15.47
CA ASP A 152 -7.48 3.50 -14.09
C ASP A 152 -8.40 4.22 -13.11
N ILE A 153 -9.18 3.45 -12.36
CA ILE A 153 -10.13 3.97 -11.38
C ILE A 153 -9.44 4.49 -10.11
N ARG A 154 -8.19 4.09 -9.84
CA ARG A 154 -7.51 4.40 -8.58
C ARG A 154 -7.35 5.90 -8.30
N PRO A 155 -6.82 6.72 -9.24
CA PRO A 155 -6.73 8.16 -9.02
C PRO A 155 -8.09 8.82 -8.76
N VAL A 156 -9.15 8.37 -9.47
CA VAL A 156 -10.52 8.85 -9.29
C VAL A 156 -11.00 8.61 -7.86
N TRP A 157 -10.80 7.40 -7.34
CA TRP A 157 -11.21 7.09 -5.98
C TRP A 157 -10.42 7.88 -4.95
N GLU A 158 -9.10 8.04 -5.14
CA GLU A 158 -8.26 8.78 -4.19
C GLU A 158 -8.74 10.23 -4.02
N ALA A 159 -9.02 10.92 -5.12
CA ALA A 159 -9.54 12.29 -5.12
C ALA A 159 -10.90 12.41 -4.40
N ASN A 160 -11.74 11.37 -4.48
CA ASN A 160 -13.11 11.36 -3.96
C ASN A 160 -13.26 10.70 -2.57
N ARG A 161 -12.18 10.41 -1.86
CA ARG A 161 -12.23 9.84 -0.49
C ARG A 161 -12.70 10.82 0.57
N LEU A 162 -12.84 12.10 0.24
CA LEU A 162 -13.19 13.18 1.18
C LEU A 162 -12.11 13.40 2.27
N ALA A 163 -10.86 13.03 2.00
CA ALA A 163 -9.74 13.20 2.95
C ALA A 163 -9.43 14.67 3.29
N TRP A 164 -9.89 15.60 2.44
CA TRP A 164 -9.81 17.04 2.68
C TRP A 164 -10.76 17.54 3.79
N LEU A 165 -11.83 16.81 4.15
CA LEU A 165 -12.76 17.21 5.22
C LEU A 165 -12.10 17.30 6.59
N PRO A 166 -11.36 16.29 7.09
CA PRO A 166 -10.63 16.42 8.35
C PRO A 166 -9.63 17.58 8.35
N LEU A 167 -8.97 17.86 7.22
CA LEU A 167 -8.05 18.99 7.09
C LEU A 167 -8.77 20.34 7.25
N LEU A 168 -9.92 20.52 6.58
CA LEU A 168 -10.72 21.74 6.75
C LEU A 168 -11.29 21.88 8.17
N ALA A 169 -11.62 20.77 8.83
CA ALA A 169 -12.00 20.81 10.25
C ALA A 169 -10.84 21.23 11.16
N GLN A 170 -9.62 20.76 10.89
CA GLN A 170 -8.42 21.22 11.59
C GLN A 170 -8.18 22.72 11.37
N ALA A 171 -8.25 23.19 10.12
CA ALA A 171 -8.05 24.59 9.76
C ALA A 171 -9.12 25.48 10.41
N HIS A 172 -10.40 25.10 10.38
CA HIS A 172 -11.47 25.82 11.05
C HIS A 172 -11.23 25.95 12.57
N ARG A 173 -10.74 24.92 13.22
CA ARG A 173 -10.42 24.96 14.67
C ARG A 173 -9.22 25.86 14.97
N LEU A 174 -8.26 25.98 14.03
CA LEU A 174 -7.10 26.87 14.15
C LEU A 174 -7.47 28.32 13.89
N ASP A 175 -8.34 28.57 12.91
CA ASP A 175 -8.85 29.89 12.54
C ASP A 175 -10.36 29.83 12.20
N PRO A 176 -11.23 30.01 13.19
CA PRO A 176 -12.68 29.97 12.98
C PRO A 176 -13.22 31.07 12.05
N GLY A 177 -12.46 32.19 11.89
CA GLY A 177 -12.84 33.35 11.07
C GLY A 177 -12.53 33.20 9.60
N ALA A 178 -11.64 32.30 9.21
CA ALA A 178 -11.14 32.17 7.82
C ALA A 178 -12.12 31.48 6.84
N GLY A 179 -13.30 31.05 7.29
CA GLY A 179 -14.31 30.50 6.39
C GLY A 179 -14.15 29.00 6.03
N HIS A 180 -13.20 28.29 6.61
CA HIS A 180 -12.91 26.87 6.26
C HIS A 180 -14.10 25.94 6.50
N LEU A 181 -14.98 26.22 7.50
CA LEU A 181 -16.18 25.43 7.71
C LEU A 181 -17.19 25.62 6.58
N ALA A 182 -17.40 26.85 6.12
CA ALA A 182 -18.27 27.15 4.99
C ALA A 182 -17.72 26.52 3.70
N GLN A 183 -16.41 26.54 3.51
CA GLN A 183 -15.73 25.86 2.41
C GLN A 183 -15.96 24.34 2.46
N ALA A 184 -15.84 23.72 3.64
CA ALA A 184 -16.08 22.28 3.83
C ALA A 184 -17.55 21.92 3.50
N GLU A 185 -18.50 22.74 3.94
CA GLU A 185 -19.92 22.56 3.67
C GLU A 185 -20.23 22.66 2.17
N SER A 186 -19.75 23.73 1.50
CA SER A 186 -19.95 23.93 0.05
C SER A 186 -19.37 22.75 -0.77
N ARG A 187 -18.12 22.39 -0.51
CA ARG A 187 -17.44 21.28 -1.22
C ARG A 187 -18.14 19.95 -1.00
N LEU A 188 -18.69 19.71 0.20
CA LEU A 188 -19.41 18.47 0.47
C LEU A 188 -20.78 18.45 -0.22
N ALA A 189 -21.46 19.60 -0.29
CA ALA A 189 -22.71 19.75 -1.03
C ALA A 189 -22.49 19.52 -2.53
N GLU A 190 -21.48 20.17 -3.11
CA GLU A 190 -21.07 19.98 -4.50
C GLU A 190 -20.74 18.50 -4.81
N TRP A 191 -20.00 17.84 -3.89
CA TRP A 191 -19.68 16.43 -4.04
C TRP A 191 -20.94 15.55 -4.00
N ALA A 192 -21.87 15.82 -3.09
CA ALA A 192 -23.12 15.05 -2.96
C ALA A 192 -24.03 15.21 -4.19
N GLU A 193 -24.09 16.41 -4.78
CA GLU A 193 -24.83 16.70 -6.00
C GLU A 193 -24.22 16.01 -7.22
N ALA A 194 -22.89 16.15 -7.39
CA ALA A 194 -22.17 15.57 -8.54
C ALA A 194 -22.07 14.04 -8.50
N ASN A 195 -22.32 13.42 -7.35
CA ASN A 195 -22.26 11.97 -7.15
C ASN A 195 -23.62 11.40 -6.69
N PRO A 196 -24.63 11.33 -7.59
CA PRO A 196 -25.94 10.80 -7.25
C PRO A 196 -25.84 9.40 -6.62
N PRO A 197 -26.64 9.09 -5.58
CA PRO A 197 -26.51 7.84 -4.85
C PRO A 197 -26.54 6.62 -5.75
N PHE A 198 -25.51 5.77 -5.60
CA PHE A 198 -25.35 4.48 -6.28
C PHE A 198 -25.12 4.56 -7.80
N ARG A 199 -24.73 5.73 -8.31
CA ARG A 199 -24.33 5.97 -9.69
C ARG A 199 -22.86 6.40 -9.77
N GLY A 200 -22.26 6.16 -10.90
CA GLY A 200 -20.89 6.58 -11.20
C GLY A 200 -19.79 5.83 -10.46
N PRO A 201 -18.54 6.18 -10.76
CA PRO A 201 -17.34 5.49 -10.25
C PRO A 201 -17.21 5.59 -8.73
N ASN A 202 -17.66 6.69 -8.11
CA ASN A 202 -17.49 6.95 -6.69
C ASN A 202 -18.41 6.11 -5.80
N TRP A 203 -19.44 5.48 -6.37
CA TRP A 203 -20.28 4.50 -5.70
C TRP A 203 -19.99 3.05 -6.09
N ALA A 204 -18.99 2.80 -6.95
CA ALA A 204 -18.71 1.45 -7.47
C ALA A 204 -18.05 0.52 -6.44
N CYS A 205 -17.37 1.03 -5.41
CA CYS A 205 -16.63 0.25 -4.43
C CYS A 205 -17.16 0.45 -2.98
N GLY A 206 -17.38 -0.67 -2.25
CA GLY A 206 -17.81 -0.64 -0.85
C GLY A 206 -16.72 -0.13 0.08
N GLN A 207 -15.45 -0.41 -0.20
CA GLN A 207 -14.33 0.11 0.58
C GLN A 207 -14.24 1.64 0.49
N GLU A 208 -14.34 2.20 -0.72
CA GLU A 208 -14.30 3.66 -0.88
C GLU A 208 -15.45 4.34 -0.15
N ALA A 209 -16.64 3.73 -0.16
CA ALA A 209 -17.76 4.18 0.66
C ALA A 209 -17.42 4.11 2.17
N GLY A 210 -16.75 3.04 2.63
CA GLY A 210 -16.31 2.88 4.01
C GLY A 210 -15.29 3.94 4.44
N LEU A 211 -14.31 4.23 3.60
CA LEU A 211 -13.29 5.26 3.87
C LEU A 211 -13.91 6.66 3.93
N ARG A 212 -14.83 6.99 3.01
CA ARG A 212 -15.58 8.27 3.09
C ARG A 212 -16.35 8.41 4.39
N VAL A 213 -17.01 7.35 4.83
CA VAL A 213 -17.72 7.38 6.14
C VAL A 213 -16.75 7.67 7.27
N LEU A 214 -15.58 7.04 7.30
CA LEU A 214 -14.59 7.29 8.35
C LEU A 214 -14.09 8.74 8.32
N HIS A 215 -13.91 9.34 7.13
CA HIS A 215 -13.55 10.76 7.02
C HIS A 215 -14.69 11.68 7.48
N LEU A 216 -15.95 11.39 7.11
CA LEU A 216 -17.13 12.13 7.58
C LEU A 216 -17.27 12.05 9.10
N ALA A 217 -17.15 10.86 9.68
CA ALA A 217 -17.27 10.65 11.12
C ALA A 217 -16.12 11.30 11.90
N LEU A 218 -14.88 11.21 11.37
CA LEU A 218 -13.71 11.88 11.96
C LEU A 218 -13.89 13.40 11.94
N THR A 219 -14.30 13.96 10.81
CA THR A 219 -14.60 15.39 10.67
C THR A 219 -15.67 15.84 11.64
N HIS A 220 -16.79 15.12 11.71
CA HIS A 220 -17.88 15.41 12.65
C HIS A 220 -17.39 15.42 14.10
N ALA A 221 -16.59 14.43 14.49
CA ALA A 221 -16.02 14.36 15.84
C ALA A 221 -15.00 15.47 16.13
N LEU A 222 -14.15 15.85 15.14
CA LEU A 222 -13.22 16.97 15.26
C LEU A 222 -13.94 18.31 15.41
N LEU A 223 -15.14 18.46 14.85
CA LEU A 223 -15.99 19.64 14.96
C LEU A 223 -16.88 19.63 16.21
N GLY A 224 -16.64 18.73 17.18
CA GLY A 224 -17.34 18.68 18.45
C GLY A 224 -18.34 17.52 18.58
N GLY A 225 -18.67 16.81 17.52
CA GLY A 225 -19.55 15.65 17.53
C GLY A 225 -21.01 16.01 17.88
N GLY A 226 -21.65 15.12 18.65
CA GLY A 226 -23.07 15.23 19.01
C GLY A 226 -24.00 14.56 18.00
N ALA A 227 -25.24 15.00 17.93
CA ALA A 227 -26.19 14.49 16.94
C ALA A 227 -25.83 15.02 15.54
N PRO A 228 -25.71 14.17 14.53
CA PRO A 228 -25.38 14.63 13.19
C PRO A 228 -26.51 15.48 12.60
N ARG A 229 -26.16 16.49 11.82
CA ARG A 229 -27.13 17.27 11.02
C ARG A 229 -27.93 16.32 10.10
N PRO A 230 -29.17 16.67 9.73
CA PRO A 230 -30.02 15.82 8.87
C PRO A 230 -29.33 15.40 7.56
N GLY A 231 -28.62 16.32 6.89
CA GLY A 231 -27.87 16.05 5.67
C GLY A 231 -26.75 15.04 5.88
N LEU A 232 -25.95 15.18 6.95
CA LEU A 232 -24.91 14.22 7.29
C LEU A 232 -25.51 12.84 7.62
N ALA A 233 -26.60 12.82 8.41
CA ALA A 233 -27.28 11.58 8.73
C ALA A 233 -27.83 10.86 7.48
N ALA A 234 -28.40 11.60 6.52
CA ALA A 234 -28.84 11.06 5.24
C ALA A 234 -27.66 10.49 4.44
N LEU A 235 -26.56 11.23 4.32
CA LEU A 235 -25.36 10.80 3.60
C LEU A 235 -24.75 9.54 4.21
N LEU A 236 -24.67 9.45 5.54
CA LEU A 236 -24.19 8.25 6.26
C LEU A 236 -25.10 7.03 6.00
N ARG A 237 -26.43 7.20 5.98
CA ARG A 237 -27.36 6.10 5.65
C ARG A 237 -27.18 5.60 4.22
N LEU A 238 -26.95 6.49 3.24
CA LEU A 238 -26.66 6.11 1.87
C LEU A 238 -25.37 5.28 1.76
N HIS A 239 -24.31 5.71 2.43
CA HIS A 239 -23.06 4.96 2.47
C HIS A 239 -23.20 3.60 3.16
N ALA A 240 -23.91 3.54 4.31
CA ALA A 240 -24.18 2.28 5.00
C ALA A 240 -24.94 1.29 4.09
N ARG A 241 -25.94 1.77 3.36
CA ARG A 241 -26.69 0.98 2.37
C ARG A 241 -25.80 0.46 1.26
N ARG A 242 -24.88 1.32 0.73
CA ARG A 242 -23.91 0.93 -0.29
C ARG A 242 -22.98 -0.19 0.18
N ILE A 243 -22.40 -0.03 1.37
CA ILE A 243 -21.48 -1.02 1.96
C ILE A 243 -22.21 -2.35 2.18
N ALA A 244 -23.40 -2.33 2.79
CA ALA A 244 -24.17 -3.52 3.10
C ALA A 244 -24.56 -4.33 1.84
N ALA A 245 -24.80 -3.65 0.70
CA ALA A 245 -25.22 -4.29 -0.54
C ALA A 245 -24.17 -5.28 -1.11
N THR A 246 -22.88 -5.00 -0.92
CA THR A 246 -21.78 -5.83 -1.43
C THR A 246 -20.92 -6.48 -0.34
N ARG A 247 -21.37 -6.54 0.91
CA ARG A 247 -20.66 -7.16 2.03
C ARG A 247 -20.10 -8.56 1.70
N ALA A 248 -20.87 -9.38 0.97
CA ALA A 248 -20.42 -10.71 0.55
C ALA A 248 -19.16 -10.66 -0.31
N TYR A 249 -19.02 -9.66 -1.16
CA TYR A 249 -17.83 -9.45 -1.97
C TYR A 249 -16.63 -9.06 -1.12
N ALA A 250 -16.78 -8.13 -0.18
CA ALA A 250 -15.71 -7.75 0.76
C ALA A 250 -15.17 -8.97 1.53
N VAL A 251 -16.07 -9.81 2.06
CA VAL A 251 -15.68 -11.03 2.78
C VAL A 251 -14.98 -12.05 1.88
N ALA A 252 -15.36 -12.14 0.59
CA ALA A 252 -14.72 -13.02 -0.38
C ALA A 252 -13.31 -12.58 -0.78
N GLN A 253 -12.97 -11.31 -0.59
CA GLN A 253 -11.68 -10.76 -0.97
C GLN A 253 -10.55 -11.17 -0.02
N ASP A 254 -10.84 -11.44 1.25
CA ASP A 254 -9.83 -11.71 2.29
C ASP A 254 -8.67 -10.70 2.26
N ASN A 255 -9.01 -9.41 2.21
CA ASN A 255 -8.08 -8.29 2.15
C ASN A 255 -8.59 -7.07 2.96
N ASN A 256 -8.05 -5.89 2.72
CA ASN A 256 -8.39 -4.63 3.38
C ASN A 256 -9.89 -4.27 3.31
N HIS A 257 -10.64 -4.68 2.28
CA HIS A 257 -12.10 -4.49 2.21
C HIS A 257 -12.83 -5.10 3.40
N SER A 258 -12.41 -6.29 3.84
CA SER A 258 -12.99 -6.96 5.01
C SER A 258 -12.75 -6.20 6.32
N ILE A 259 -11.85 -5.22 6.35
CA ILE A 259 -11.58 -4.35 7.51
C ILE A 259 -12.29 -3.00 7.36
N SER A 260 -12.06 -2.31 6.22
CA SER A 260 -12.54 -0.93 6.03
C SER A 260 -14.06 -0.83 5.88
N GLU A 261 -14.72 -1.81 5.26
CA GLU A 261 -16.17 -1.81 5.10
C GLU A 261 -16.92 -1.95 6.44
N PRO A 262 -16.63 -2.93 7.31
CA PRO A 262 -17.25 -2.96 8.63
C PRO A 262 -16.83 -1.80 9.55
N ALA A 263 -15.62 -1.25 9.41
CA ALA A 263 -15.21 -0.04 10.12
C ALA A 263 -16.08 1.16 9.76
N GLY A 264 -16.36 1.36 8.46
CA GLY A 264 -17.29 2.38 7.98
C GLY A 264 -18.72 2.17 8.51
N LEU A 265 -19.21 0.91 8.51
CA LEU A 265 -20.53 0.61 9.10
C LEU A 265 -20.60 0.90 10.60
N LEU A 266 -19.52 0.66 11.35
CA LEU A 266 -19.43 1.02 12.77
C LEU A 266 -19.55 2.52 12.97
N ALA A 267 -18.80 3.32 12.22
CA ALA A 267 -18.84 4.77 12.29
C ALA A 267 -20.24 5.31 11.96
N CYS A 268 -20.91 4.77 10.91
CA CYS A 268 -22.31 5.07 10.64
C CYS A 268 -23.21 4.75 11.82
N ALA A 269 -23.06 3.55 12.39
CA ALA A 269 -23.92 3.04 13.44
C ALA A 269 -23.82 3.88 14.72
N TRP A 270 -22.61 4.28 15.10
CA TRP A 270 -22.39 5.14 16.26
C TRP A 270 -22.96 6.54 16.05
N ALA A 271 -22.67 7.17 14.90
CA ALA A 271 -23.20 8.49 14.60
C ALA A 271 -24.73 8.54 14.51
N LEU A 272 -25.36 7.45 14.03
CA LEU A 272 -26.82 7.34 13.86
C LEU A 272 -27.55 6.72 15.07
N GLY A 273 -26.82 6.26 16.10
CA GLY A 273 -27.41 5.59 17.28
C GLY A 273 -27.94 4.17 17.00
N ASP A 274 -27.56 3.52 15.89
CA ASP A 274 -28.02 2.15 15.53
C ASP A 274 -27.20 1.08 16.25
N LYS A 275 -27.66 0.70 17.46
CA LYS A 275 -27.04 -0.33 18.30
C LYS A 275 -27.00 -1.72 17.63
N SER A 276 -27.95 -2.03 16.75
CA SER A 276 -28.06 -3.32 16.06
C SER A 276 -26.98 -3.43 14.98
N LEU A 277 -26.85 -2.39 14.15
CA LEU A 277 -25.81 -2.29 13.14
C LEU A 277 -24.42 -2.27 13.79
N ALA A 278 -24.23 -1.52 14.89
CA ALA A 278 -22.97 -1.46 15.63
C ALA A 278 -22.50 -2.84 16.09
N ARG A 279 -23.38 -3.65 16.70
CA ARG A 279 -23.04 -5.01 17.14
C ARG A 279 -22.61 -5.91 15.98
N ARG A 280 -23.36 -5.91 14.87
CA ARG A 280 -23.04 -6.72 13.68
C ARG A 280 -21.72 -6.30 13.05
N ALA A 281 -21.51 -5.00 12.88
CA ALA A 281 -20.30 -4.48 12.28
C ALA A 281 -19.05 -4.70 13.16
N ALA A 282 -19.18 -4.59 14.49
CA ALA A 282 -18.10 -4.92 15.44
C ALA A 282 -17.69 -6.40 15.36
N GLN A 283 -18.66 -7.30 15.24
CA GLN A 283 -18.39 -8.73 15.06
C GLN A 283 -17.70 -9.01 13.72
N ASP A 284 -18.12 -8.34 12.64
CA ASP A 284 -17.51 -8.50 11.32
C ASP A 284 -16.08 -7.97 11.31
N LEU A 285 -15.83 -6.79 11.87
CA LEU A 285 -14.50 -6.21 12.01
C LEU A 285 -13.58 -7.11 12.85
N SER A 286 -14.08 -7.62 13.98
CA SER A 286 -13.32 -8.53 14.84
C SER A 286 -12.94 -9.81 14.10
N ARG A 287 -13.90 -10.49 13.46
CA ARG A 287 -13.64 -11.71 12.69
C ARG A 287 -12.63 -11.48 11.56
N ALA A 288 -12.74 -10.34 10.86
CA ALA A 288 -11.82 -9.98 9.80
C ALA A 288 -10.42 -9.69 10.35
N THR A 289 -10.30 -8.92 11.42
CA THR A 289 -9.01 -8.61 12.05
C THR A 289 -8.30 -9.87 12.52
N VAL A 290 -9.01 -10.76 13.23
CA VAL A 290 -8.44 -12.04 13.71
C VAL A 290 -8.00 -12.94 12.56
N ARG A 291 -8.74 -12.95 11.45
CA ARG A 291 -8.42 -13.75 10.27
C ARG A 291 -7.22 -13.20 9.50
N LEU A 292 -7.17 -11.88 9.31
CA LEU A 292 -6.27 -11.24 8.35
C LEU A 292 -5.00 -10.68 9.00
N VAL A 293 -5.02 -10.40 10.29
CA VAL A 293 -3.84 -9.96 11.04
C VAL A 293 -3.37 -11.09 11.93
N ALA A 294 -2.16 -11.56 11.71
CA ALA A 294 -1.56 -12.62 12.52
C ALA A 294 -1.22 -12.13 13.95
N PRO A 295 -1.02 -13.03 14.95
CA PRO A 295 -0.65 -12.64 16.31
C PRO A 295 0.62 -11.80 16.41
N ASP A 296 1.53 -11.96 15.48
CA ASP A 296 2.80 -11.25 15.37
C ASP A 296 2.73 -9.93 14.57
N GLY A 297 1.54 -9.58 14.11
CA GLY A 297 1.26 -8.33 13.40
C GLY A 297 1.31 -8.43 11.88
N GLY A 298 1.72 -9.56 11.31
CA GLY A 298 1.72 -9.75 9.86
C GLY A 298 0.31 -9.67 9.27
N PHE A 299 0.11 -8.79 8.29
CA PHE A 299 -1.18 -8.64 7.59
C PHE A 299 -1.27 -9.57 6.39
N ALA A 300 -2.44 -10.12 6.13
CA ALA A 300 -2.71 -11.05 5.03
C ALA A 300 -2.35 -10.48 3.65
N GLN A 301 -2.60 -9.20 3.46
CA GLN A 301 -2.15 -8.45 2.29
C GLN A 301 -0.77 -7.89 2.60
N VAL A 302 0.28 -8.63 2.20
CA VAL A 302 1.66 -8.25 2.48
C VAL A 302 2.04 -7.09 1.57
N SER A 303 1.79 -5.89 2.06
CA SER A 303 2.04 -4.61 1.42
C SER A 303 2.20 -3.57 2.53
N THR A 304 3.27 -2.79 2.50
CA THR A 304 3.49 -1.73 3.49
C THR A 304 2.45 -0.61 3.36
N GLY A 305 2.01 -0.28 2.15
CA GLY A 305 0.95 0.70 1.91
C GLY A 305 -0.40 0.25 2.47
N TYR A 306 -0.82 -0.98 2.18
CA TYR A 306 -2.07 -1.51 2.73
C TYR A 306 -1.99 -1.82 4.23
N HIS A 307 -0.81 -2.10 4.76
CA HIS A 307 -0.61 -2.23 6.20
C HIS A 307 -0.77 -0.89 6.91
N ARG A 308 -0.28 0.19 6.29
CA ARG A 308 -0.51 1.56 6.74
C ARG A 308 -2.01 1.90 6.76
N LEU A 309 -2.72 1.63 5.64
CA LEU A 309 -4.17 1.83 5.56
C LEU A 309 -4.94 1.01 6.61
N LEU A 310 -4.55 -0.25 6.85
CA LEU A 310 -5.11 -1.08 7.93
C LEU A 310 -5.01 -0.37 9.28
N LEU A 311 -3.83 0.16 9.62
CA LEU A 311 -3.60 0.83 10.91
C LEU A 311 -4.38 2.14 11.01
N ASP A 312 -4.44 2.94 9.95
CA ASP A 312 -5.21 4.19 9.94
C ASP A 312 -6.70 3.93 10.12
N VAL A 313 -7.25 2.91 9.45
CA VAL A 313 -8.65 2.50 9.60
C VAL A 313 -8.93 2.00 11.01
N LEU A 314 -8.10 1.10 11.55
CA LEU A 314 -8.30 0.55 12.89
C LEU A 314 -8.13 1.63 13.98
N ALA A 315 -7.11 2.48 13.85
CA ALA A 315 -6.84 3.57 14.80
C ALA A 315 -7.98 4.60 14.82
N THR A 316 -8.46 5.02 13.64
CA THR A 316 -9.60 5.94 13.54
C THR A 316 -10.87 5.30 14.12
N THR A 317 -11.10 4.02 13.84
CA THR A 317 -12.28 3.31 14.35
C THR A 317 -12.22 3.15 15.88
N GLU A 318 -11.06 2.84 16.45
CA GLU A 318 -10.89 2.76 17.91
C GLU A 318 -11.02 4.14 18.56
N TRP A 319 -10.49 5.19 17.94
CA TRP A 319 -10.65 6.54 18.45
C TRP A 319 -12.12 6.97 18.43
N LEU A 320 -12.85 6.72 17.34
CA LEU A 320 -14.30 6.97 17.25
C LEU A 320 -15.07 6.13 18.27
N ARG A 321 -14.70 4.86 18.50
CA ARG A 321 -15.30 4.02 19.53
C ARG A 321 -15.21 4.69 20.91
N ARG A 322 -14.03 5.20 21.26
CA ARG A 322 -13.81 5.92 22.54
C ARG A 322 -14.61 7.21 22.58
N HIS A 323 -14.62 7.98 21.49
CA HIS A 323 -15.40 9.23 21.37
C HIS A 323 -16.91 9.00 21.63
N HIS A 324 -17.47 7.90 21.14
CA HIS A 324 -18.86 7.53 21.34
C HIS A 324 -19.11 6.69 22.62
N ALA A 325 -18.13 6.53 23.49
CA ALA A 325 -18.20 5.66 24.67
C ALA A 325 -18.77 4.26 24.36
N ALA A 326 -18.48 3.73 23.16
CA ALA A 326 -18.97 2.44 22.71
C ALA A 326 -18.21 1.29 23.36
N PRO A 327 -18.82 0.08 23.51
CA PRO A 327 -18.16 -1.08 24.10
C PRO A 327 -16.85 -1.47 23.38
N PRO A 328 -15.89 -2.08 24.09
CA PRO A 328 -14.68 -2.62 23.48
C PRO A 328 -14.99 -3.62 22.36
N PHE A 329 -14.06 -3.74 21.39
CA PHE A 329 -14.18 -4.74 20.35
C PHE A 329 -14.12 -6.16 20.92
N PRO A 330 -14.94 -7.10 20.42
CA PRO A 330 -14.87 -8.48 20.83
C PRO A 330 -13.58 -9.15 20.33
N GLY A 331 -13.03 -10.05 21.16
CA GLY A 331 -11.81 -10.81 20.83
C GLY A 331 -10.53 -9.97 20.81
N PRO A 332 -9.42 -10.49 20.26
CA PRO A 332 -8.09 -9.91 20.35
C PRO A 332 -7.82 -8.83 19.28
N VAL A 333 -8.78 -7.94 19.01
CA VAL A 333 -8.60 -6.85 18.02
C VAL A 333 -7.52 -5.87 18.47
N PRO A 334 -7.50 -5.39 19.73
CA PRO A 334 -6.47 -4.47 20.20
C PRO A 334 -5.07 -5.08 20.14
N GLU A 335 -4.91 -6.34 20.54
CA GLU A 335 -3.63 -7.06 20.53
C GLU A 335 -3.10 -7.25 19.11
N ARG A 336 -3.99 -7.58 18.16
CA ARG A 336 -3.63 -7.71 16.74
C ARG A 336 -3.23 -6.37 16.13
N ALA A 337 -3.96 -5.30 16.44
CA ALA A 337 -3.64 -3.95 15.98
C ALA A 337 -2.34 -3.44 16.61
N ALA A 338 -2.08 -3.69 17.88
CA ALA A 338 -0.82 -3.38 18.55
C ALA A 338 0.38 -4.09 17.90
N ALA A 339 0.23 -5.40 17.61
CA ALA A 339 1.26 -6.17 16.93
C ALA A 339 1.50 -5.65 15.50
N ALA A 340 0.45 -5.29 14.77
CA ALA A 340 0.55 -4.70 13.44
C ALA A 340 1.24 -3.32 13.47
N ALA A 341 0.93 -2.46 14.44
CA ALA A 341 1.61 -1.19 14.64
C ALA A 341 3.12 -1.40 14.92
N ARG A 342 3.47 -2.38 15.75
CA ARG A 342 4.86 -2.74 16.02
C ARG A 342 5.56 -3.29 14.77
N TRP A 343 4.86 -4.04 13.91
CA TRP A 343 5.40 -4.54 12.65
C TRP A 343 5.80 -3.37 11.75
N LEU A 344 4.90 -2.41 11.51
CA LEU A 344 5.18 -1.24 10.64
C LEU A 344 6.30 -0.37 11.23
N SER A 345 6.31 -0.12 12.54
CA SER A 345 7.34 0.72 13.20
C SER A 345 8.75 0.18 13.03
N ARG A 346 8.93 -1.15 12.91
CA ARG A 346 10.23 -1.80 12.67
C ARG A 346 10.75 -1.59 11.25
N LEU A 347 9.85 -1.37 10.30
CA LEU A 347 10.17 -1.17 8.89
C LEU A 347 10.37 0.31 8.55
N THR A 348 9.73 1.19 9.32
CA THR A 348 9.74 2.63 9.05
C THR A 348 11.09 3.24 9.44
N ASP A 349 11.68 3.96 8.53
CA ASP A 349 12.88 4.76 8.80
C ASP A 349 12.55 5.90 9.76
N PRO A 350 13.28 6.07 10.87
CA PRO A 350 12.94 7.07 11.88
C PRO A 350 13.18 8.52 11.41
N GLN A 351 14.05 8.75 10.43
CA GLN A 351 14.39 10.09 9.93
C GLN A 351 13.44 10.52 8.81
N THR A 352 13.22 9.66 7.82
CA THR A 352 12.46 9.99 6.61
C THR A 352 11.01 9.52 6.64
N GLY A 353 10.67 8.55 7.52
CA GLY A 353 9.37 7.91 7.53
C GLY A 353 9.16 6.88 6.41
N ALA A 354 10.13 6.72 5.53
CA ALA A 354 10.05 5.77 4.44
C ALA A 354 10.07 4.31 4.95
N ALA A 355 9.36 3.43 4.24
CA ALA A 355 9.32 2.00 4.49
C ALA A 355 9.54 1.21 3.19
N PRO A 356 9.99 -0.06 3.26
CA PRO A 356 10.11 -0.91 2.09
C PRO A 356 8.83 -0.94 1.25
N ARG A 357 8.95 -0.94 -0.08
CA ARG A 357 7.81 -0.97 -1.01
C ARG A 357 7.28 -2.38 -1.26
N LEU A 358 7.06 -3.13 -0.18
CA LEU A 358 6.58 -4.51 -0.28
C LEU A 358 5.18 -4.59 -0.85
N GLY A 359 4.98 -5.52 -1.77
CA GLY A 359 3.67 -5.84 -2.33
C GLY A 359 3.06 -4.69 -3.13
N HIS A 360 1.75 -4.69 -3.25
CA HIS A 360 1.05 -3.63 -3.98
C HIS A 360 1.12 -2.28 -3.25
N GLN A 361 1.64 -1.27 -3.94
CA GLN A 361 1.76 0.12 -3.48
C GLN A 361 0.94 0.99 -4.43
N ASP A 362 -0.33 1.17 -4.15
CA ASP A 362 -1.26 1.90 -5.03
C ASP A 362 -1.59 3.32 -4.54
N GLY A 363 -0.80 3.82 -3.60
CA GLY A 363 -1.03 5.15 -3.04
C GLY A 363 -2.26 5.25 -2.13
N SER A 364 -2.88 4.12 -1.76
CA SER A 364 -4.03 4.14 -0.85
C SER A 364 -3.68 4.86 0.45
N ALA A 365 -4.28 6.03 0.65
CA ALA A 365 -4.09 6.86 1.82
C ALA A 365 -5.39 7.08 2.58
N PHE A 366 -5.25 7.42 3.84
CA PHE A 366 -6.29 7.93 4.72
C PHE A 366 -5.99 9.40 5.09
N ALA A 367 -6.90 10.09 5.77
CA ALA A 367 -6.67 11.47 6.20
C ALA A 367 -5.36 11.60 6.98
N ASP A 368 -4.48 12.44 6.48
CA ASP A 368 -3.19 12.72 7.10
C ASP A 368 -3.30 13.90 8.07
N LEU A 369 -3.67 13.62 9.33
CA LEU A 369 -3.80 14.64 10.37
C LEU A 369 -2.46 15.29 10.75
N SER A 370 -1.35 14.78 10.25
CA SER A 370 0.01 15.23 10.56
C SER A 370 0.66 15.97 9.39
N LEU A 371 0.06 15.93 8.20
CA LEU A 371 0.62 16.41 6.92
C LEU A 371 2.03 15.85 6.64
N ALA A 372 2.26 14.60 7.04
CA ALA A 372 3.54 13.93 6.84
C ALA A 372 3.76 13.46 5.38
N GLY A 373 2.67 13.38 4.61
CA GLY A 373 2.68 12.94 3.22
C GLY A 373 2.54 11.43 3.02
N PRO A 374 2.26 10.99 1.78
CA PRO A 374 1.91 9.61 1.47
C PRO A 374 3.09 8.63 1.60
N ALA A 375 4.32 9.10 1.55
CA ALA A 375 5.52 8.26 1.70
C ALA A 375 5.92 8.03 3.18
N ASP A 376 5.40 8.81 4.12
CA ASP A 376 5.77 8.77 5.53
C ASP A 376 4.81 7.88 6.33
N ALA A 377 5.31 6.76 6.85
CA ALA A 377 4.52 5.81 7.63
C ALA A 377 4.55 6.06 9.16
N ARG A 378 5.33 7.05 9.64
CA ARG A 378 5.54 7.31 11.09
C ARG A 378 4.24 7.64 11.80
N ALA A 379 3.45 8.57 11.23
CA ALA A 379 2.21 9.02 11.85
C ALA A 379 1.19 7.87 12.02
N SER A 380 1.03 6.99 11.02
CA SER A 380 0.15 5.83 11.09
C SER A 380 0.59 4.83 12.17
N ALA A 381 1.90 4.55 12.24
CA ALA A 381 2.47 3.67 13.25
C ALA A 381 2.34 4.26 14.67
N GLU A 382 2.60 5.56 14.84
CA GLU A 382 2.54 6.25 16.14
C GLU A 382 1.12 6.28 16.71
N ARG A 383 0.13 6.71 15.91
CA ARG A 383 -1.28 6.75 16.35
C ARG A 383 -1.79 5.38 16.78
N ALA A 384 -1.51 4.36 15.97
CA ALA A 384 -1.91 2.99 16.29
C ALA A 384 -1.17 2.45 17.54
N ALA A 385 0.12 2.73 17.69
CA ALA A 385 0.90 2.32 18.85
C ALA A 385 0.35 2.92 20.16
N ARG A 386 0.00 4.21 20.15
CA ARG A 386 -0.59 4.86 21.34
C ARG A 386 -1.96 4.31 21.67
N LEU A 387 -2.82 4.14 20.66
CA LEU A 387 -4.17 3.66 20.86
C LEU A 387 -4.26 2.21 21.36
N PHE A 388 -3.45 1.32 20.81
CA PHE A 388 -3.59 -0.11 21.04
C PHE A 388 -2.57 -0.71 22.00
N ALA A 389 -1.41 -0.07 22.17
CA ALA A 389 -0.33 -0.61 22.98
C ALA A 389 0.12 0.30 24.12
N ASN A 390 -0.36 1.52 24.19
CA ASN A 390 0.20 2.57 25.06
C ASN A 390 1.73 2.66 24.91
N ARG A 391 2.20 2.73 23.66
CA ARG A 391 3.59 2.83 23.25
C ARG A 391 3.78 3.90 22.18
N SER A 392 5.00 4.42 22.07
CA SER A 392 5.42 5.25 20.94
C SER A 392 6.14 4.40 19.90
N ALA A 393 5.84 4.66 18.63
CA ALA A 393 6.55 4.08 17.49
C ALA A 393 7.87 4.82 17.17
N GLY A 394 8.15 5.92 17.84
CA GLY A 394 9.36 6.71 17.71
C GLY A 394 9.15 8.15 17.22
N THR A 395 7.90 8.60 17.16
CA THR A 395 7.52 9.95 16.73
C THR A 395 6.64 10.62 17.81
N PRO A 396 7.20 10.92 19.00
CA PRO A 396 6.41 11.37 20.14
C PRO A 396 5.67 12.69 19.91
N ASP A 397 6.16 13.52 19.00
CA ASP A 397 5.61 14.86 18.71
C ASP A 397 4.70 14.87 17.47
N ASP A 398 4.13 13.72 17.08
CA ASP A 398 3.22 13.62 15.94
C ASP A 398 1.99 14.54 16.12
N PRO A 399 1.77 15.54 15.22
CA PRO A 399 0.61 16.44 15.31
C PRO A 399 -0.74 15.73 15.27
N GLY A 400 -0.85 14.60 14.54
CA GLY A 400 -2.07 13.81 14.49
C GLY A 400 -2.43 13.22 15.84
N CYS A 401 -1.44 12.85 16.67
CA CYS A 401 -1.69 12.42 18.04
C CYS A 401 -2.23 13.54 18.92
N ALA A 402 -1.77 14.79 18.73
CA ALA A 402 -2.32 15.95 19.44
C ALA A 402 -3.78 16.21 19.03
N TRP A 403 -4.10 16.14 17.73
CA TRP A 403 -5.47 16.28 17.23
C TRP A 403 -6.45 15.25 17.79
N LEU A 404 -5.97 14.04 18.03
CA LEU A 404 -6.75 12.93 18.60
C LEU A 404 -6.67 12.86 20.14
N ALA A 405 -6.00 13.84 20.79
CA ALA A 405 -5.76 13.90 22.23
C ALA A 405 -5.15 12.59 22.79
N LEU A 406 -4.22 11.97 22.05
CA LEU A 406 -3.55 10.76 22.47
C LEU A 406 -2.39 11.09 23.41
N PRO A 407 -2.34 10.51 24.63
CA PRO A 407 -1.28 10.80 25.59
C PRO A 407 0.09 10.34 25.07
N ALA A 408 1.15 10.99 25.54
CA ALA A 408 2.51 10.54 25.32
C ALA A 408 2.69 9.13 25.91
N ALA A 409 3.54 8.32 25.27
CA ALA A 409 3.77 6.95 25.68
C ALA A 409 5.25 6.57 25.51
N PRO A 410 5.78 5.63 26.32
CA PRO A 410 7.17 5.20 26.20
C PRO A 410 7.39 4.44 24.89
N PRO A 411 8.58 4.56 24.27
CA PRO A 411 8.89 3.85 23.03
C PRO A 411 8.95 2.33 23.24
N TRP A 412 8.69 1.59 22.16
CA TRP A 412 8.99 0.17 22.15
C TRP A 412 10.50 -0.09 22.24
N PRO A 413 10.92 -1.16 22.96
CA PRO A 413 12.30 -1.61 22.88
C PRO A 413 12.61 -2.08 21.45
N ARG A 414 13.78 -1.67 20.94
CA ARG A 414 14.26 -2.10 19.63
C ARG A 414 14.92 -3.47 19.75
N ASN A 415 14.43 -4.44 18.98
CA ASN A 415 15.05 -5.75 18.87
C ASN A 415 15.92 -5.78 17.62
N PRO A 416 17.18 -6.22 17.69
CA PRO A 416 18.07 -6.25 16.54
C PRO A 416 17.66 -7.28 15.49
N GLU A 417 16.83 -8.26 15.87
CA GLU A 417 16.21 -9.23 14.97
C GLU A 417 14.76 -9.48 15.36
N TRP A 418 13.92 -9.76 14.35
CA TRP A 418 12.54 -10.10 14.57
C TRP A 418 11.99 -10.94 13.43
N THR A 419 10.96 -11.73 13.71
CA THR A 419 10.15 -12.45 12.73
C THR A 419 8.69 -12.07 12.90
N ALA A 420 7.99 -12.04 11.77
CA ALA A 420 6.54 -11.98 11.72
C ALA A 420 6.07 -12.80 10.52
N THR A 421 4.80 -13.15 10.48
CA THR A 421 4.25 -13.98 9.42
C THR A 421 4.65 -13.47 8.04
N GLY A 422 5.39 -14.26 7.30
CA GLY A 422 5.85 -13.96 5.94
C GLY A 422 7.05 -13.03 5.83
N THR A 423 7.64 -12.61 6.95
CA THR A 423 8.77 -11.66 6.96
C THR A 423 9.75 -11.93 8.10
N ARG A 424 11.01 -11.57 7.88
CA ARG A 424 12.05 -11.52 8.90
C ARG A 424 12.88 -10.25 8.72
N GLY A 425 13.21 -9.58 9.80
CA GLY A 425 13.95 -8.33 9.77
C GLY A 425 15.17 -8.32 10.70
N TRP A 426 16.14 -7.48 10.35
CA TRP A 426 17.38 -7.26 11.09
C TRP A 426 17.68 -5.76 11.17
N GLN A 427 18.33 -5.39 12.26
CA GLN A 427 18.91 -4.06 12.47
C GLN A 427 20.33 -4.22 13.00
N ARG A 428 21.33 -3.65 12.31
CA ARG A 428 22.73 -3.61 12.75
C ARG A 428 23.30 -2.22 12.45
N GLY A 429 23.53 -1.43 13.50
CA GLY A 429 23.95 -0.04 13.31
C GLY A 429 23.00 0.74 12.39
N PRO A 430 23.52 1.38 11.31
CA PRO A 430 22.70 2.05 10.30
C PRO A 430 21.99 1.06 9.36
N GLY A 431 22.48 -0.19 9.26
CA GLY A 431 21.93 -1.20 8.38
C GLY A 431 20.62 -1.78 8.88
N ARG A 432 19.61 -1.85 7.99
CA ARG A 432 18.29 -2.44 8.24
C ARG A 432 17.89 -3.30 7.05
N ALA A 433 17.45 -4.53 7.28
CA ALA A 433 17.00 -5.41 6.22
C ALA A 433 15.68 -6.10 6.52
N LEU A 434 14.97 -6.45 5.45
CA LEU A 434 13.75 -7.22 5.46
C LEU A 434 13.80 -8.31 4.40
N LEU A 435 13.59 -9.56 4.81
CA LEU A 435 13.47 -10.73 3.95
C LEU A 435 12.02 -11.22 3.89
N ARG A 436 11.52 -11.48 2.69
CA ARG A 436 10.24 -12.15 2.45
C ARG A 436 10.39 -13.64 2.63
N THR A 437 9.77 -14.24 3.65
CA THR A 437 9.99 -15.65 4.01
C THR A 437 8.83 -16.59 3.69
N GLY A 438 7.60 -16.08 3.52
CA GLY A 438 6.39 -16.91 3.46
C GLY A 438 6.01 -17.50 4.84
N PRO A 439 5.05 -18.44 4.90
CA PRO A 439 4.30 -18.97 3.76
C PRO A 439 3.39 -17.95 3.10
N LEU A 440 3.09 -18.16 1.82
CA LEU A 440 2.09 -17.39 1.11
C LEU A 440 0.69 -17.74 1.63
N ARG A 441 -0.13 -16.74 1.80
CA ARG A 441 -1.51 -16.88 2.28
C ARG A 441 -2.44 -15.96 1.49
N PHE A 442 -3.72 -16.30 1.47
CA PHE A 442 -4.76 -15.50 0.83
C PHE A 442 -4.49 -15.24 -0.65
N ARG A 443 -4.17 -14.02 -1.05
CA ARG A 443 -3.92 -13.61 -2.44
C ARG A 443 -2.58 -12.90 -2.53
N PRO A 444 -1.46 -13.62 -2.73
CA PRO A 444 -0.17 -12.97 -2.98
C PRO A 444 -0.29 -12.09 -4.22
N GLY A 445 0.17 -10.86 -4.12
CA GLY A 445 0.09 -9.88 -5.20
C GLY A 445 1.29 -9.93 -6.14
N GLN A 446 2.43 -10.39 -5.64
CA GLN A 446 3.72 -10.37 -6.34
C GLN A 446 4.45 -11.70 -6.14
N SER A 447 5.40 -11.99 -7.05
CA SER A 447 6.28 -13.15 -7.03
C SER A 447 7.59 -12.83 -6.29
N ASP A 448 7.45 -12.44 -5.00
CA ASP A 448 8.49 -11.78 -4.19
C ASP A 448 9.10 -12.64 -3.07
N LEU A 449 8.86 -13.95 -3.05
CA LEU A 449 9.45 -14.83 -2.02
C LEU A 449 10.98 -14.83 -2.11
N LEU A 450 11.63 -14.65 -0.96
CA LEU A 450 13.05 -14.44 -0.75
C LEU A 450 13.59 -13.09 -1.26
N HIS A 451 12.72 -12.15 -1.66
CA HIS A 451 13.14 -10.76 -1.86
C HIS A 451 13.78 -10.22 -0.58
N LEU A 452 14.94 -9.58 -0.73
CA LEU A 452 15.67 -8.89 0.32
C LEU A 452 15.67 -7.39 0.04
N ASP A 453 15.11 -6.62 0.96
CA ASP A 453 15.21 -5.18 1.02
C ASP A 453 16.28 -4.79 2.03
N LEU A 454 17.24 -3.92 1.67
CA LEU A 454 18.35 -3.50 2.52
C LEU A 454 18.52 -1.99 2.51
N TRP A 455 18.68 -1.41 3.67
CA TRP A 455 18.87 0.01 3.91
C TRP A 455 20.19 0.31 4.59
N ASN A 456 20.79 1.46 4.28
CA ASN A 456 21.88 2.06 5.01
C ASN A 456 21.43 3.45 5.51
N GLY A 457 21.04 3.56 6.77
CA GLY A 457 20.36 4.73 7.30
C GLY A 457 19.08 5.03 6.51
N PRO A 458 18.91 6.24 5.96
CA PRO A 458 17.72 6.61 5.18
C PRO A 458 17.73 6.07 3.75
N GLU A 459 18.86 5.56 3.26
CA GLU A 459 18.99 5.09 1.87
C GLU A 459 18.60 3.62 1.72
N ASN A 460 17.60 3.36 0.87
CA ASN A 460 17.22 2.00 0.47
C ASN A 460 18.16 1.51 -0.63
N LEU A 461 19.17 0.72 -0.27
CA LEU A 461 20.23 0.24 -1.16
C LEU A 461 19.77 -0.86 -2.10
N LEU A 462 19.16 -1.93 -1.53
CA LEU A 462 18.52 -3.01 -2.27
C LEU A 462 17.03 -2.84 -2.11
N ARG A 463 16.32 -2.71 -3.21
CA ARG A 463 14.93 -2.24 -3.20
C ARG A 463 13.97 -3.10 -4.01
N ASP A 464 12.71 -3.03 -3.64
CA ASP A 464 11.58 -3.52 -4.42
C ASP A 464 11.27 -2.53 -5.55
N SER A 465 10.96 -3.04 -6.73
CA SER A 465 10.63 -2.20 -7.89
C SER A 465 9.24 -1.52 -7.79
N GLY A 466 8.41 -1.88 -6.82
CA GLY A 466 7.11 -1.26 -6.60
C GLY A 466 5.98 -1.86 -7.44
N THR A 467 5.02 -1.03 -7.89
CA THR A 467 3.75 -1.53 -8.46
C THR A 467 3.46 -1.06 -9.89
N GLY A 468 3.97 0.09 -10.30
CA GLY A 468 3.53 0.73 -11.55
C GLY A 468 2.10 1.24 -11.45
N ALA A 469 1.19 0.64 -12.22
CA ALA A 469 -0.25 0.89 -12.13
C ALA A 469 -1.03 -0.40 -12.41
N TYR A 470 -2.23 -0.52 -11.85
CA TYR A 470 -3.10 -1.69 -12.08
C TYR A 470 -3.70 -1.69 -13.47
N ASN A 471 -3.94 -0.52 -14.02
CA ASN A 471 -4.36 -0.32 -15.40
C ASN A 471 -3.45 0.72 -16.07
N PRO A 472 -2.27 0.29 -16.54
CA PRO A 472 -1.28 1.18 -17.12
C PRO A 472 -1.84 1.95 -18.32
N PRO A 473 -1.33 3.18 -18.54
CA PRO A 473 -1.73 3.95 -19.72
C PRO A 473 -1.25 3.27 -21.01
N PRO A 474 -1.83 3.63 -22.16
CA PRO A 474 -1.42 3.11 -23.48
C PRO A 474 0.09 3.22 -23.71
N GLY A 475 0.71 2.14 -24.23
CA GLY A 475 2.16 2.02 -24.41
C GLY A 475 2.96 1.63 -23.15
N ARG A 476 2.27 1.41 -22.04
CA ARG A 476 2.85 0.98 -20.76
C ARG A 476 2.25 -0.32 -20.22
N GLU A 477 1.56 -1.10 -21.07
CA GLU A 477 0.85 -2.34 -20.70
C GLU A 477 1.76 -3.36 -20.03
N TRP A 478 3.06 -3.33 -20.34
CA TRP A 478 4.07 -4.18 -19.75
C TRP A 478 4.21 -4.00 -18.22
N TRP A 479 3.85 -2.83 -17.65
CA TRP A 479 3.89 -2.61 -16.19
C TRP A 479 3.06 -3.67 -15.45
N ALA A 480 1.89 -3.97 -15.98
CA ALA A 480 0.97 -4.92 -15.36
C ALA A 480 1.54 -6.34 -15.28
N SER A 481 2.53 -6.70 -16.09
CA SER A 481 3.22 -8.00 -16.03
C SER A 481 4.59 -7.93 -15.35
N HIS A 482 5.33 -6.83 -15.47
CA HIS A 482 6.68 -6.68 -14.96
C HIS A 482 6.71 -6.55 -13.43
N PHE A 483 6.04 -5.53 -12.86
CA PHE A 483 6.14 -5.26 -11.42
C PHE A 483 5.67 -6.41 -10.49
N PRO A 484 4.67 -7.22 -10.85
CA PRO A 484 4.33 -8.39 -10.05
C PRO A 484 5.24 -9.61 -10.28
N SER A 485 6.16 -9.56 -11.25
CA SER A 485 7.01 -10.70 -11.62
C SER A 485 8.22 -10.83 -10.72
N ALA A 486 8.82 -12.02 -10.70
CA ALA A 486 10.05 -12.28 -9.97
C ALA A 486 11.24 -11.46 -10.48
N ALA A 487 11.23 -11.07 -11.75
CA ALA A 487 12.28 -10.24 -12.36
C ALA A 487 12.33 -8.80 -11.79
N ALA A 488 11.28 -8.34 -11.11
CA ALA A 488 11.22 -7.03 -10.46
C ALA A 488 11.69 -7.06 -8.99
N HIS A 489 12.25 -8.17 -8.52
CA HIS A 489 12.63 -8.38 -7.12
C HIS A 489 14.05 -8.91 -6.96
N ASN A 490 14.61 -8.76 -5.76
CA ASN A 490 15.95 -9.19 -5.39
C ASN A 490 15.98 -10.70 -5.07
N LEU A 491 15.97 -11.53 -6.09
CA LEU A 491 15.94 -12.98 -5.95
C LEU A 491 16.61 -13.72 -7.12
N ILE A 492 16.64 -15.06 -7.05
CA ILE A 492 17.15 -15.92 -8.12
C ILE A 492 16.02 -16.39 -9.02
N LEU A 493 16.19 -16.22 -10.33
CA LEU A 493 15.38 -16.84 -11.36
C LEU A 493 16.11 -18.04 -11.93
N PHE A 494 15.42 -19.19 -12.06
CA PHE A 494 15.92 -20.40 -12.71
C PHE A 494 15.39 -20.47 -14.15
N ASP A 495 16.29 -20.61 -15.11
CA ASP A 495 15.98 -20.68 -16.55
C ASP A 495 15.09 -19.52 -17.05
N ASP A 496 15.26 -18.31 -16.49
CA ASP A 496 14.46 -17.12 -16.74
C ASP A 496 12.94 -17.32 -16.58
N ALA A 497 12.54 -18.29 -15.79
CA ALA A 497 11.14 -18.72 -15.66
C ALA A 497 10.52 -18.28 -14.33
N GLU A 498 9.31 -17.71 -14.40
CA GLU A 498 8.54 -17.28 -13.24
C GLU A 498 8.25 -18.44 -12.29
N PRO A 499 8.53 -18.32 -10.97
CA PRO A 499 8.23 -19.35 -9.99
C PRO A 499 6.73 -19.54 -9.74
N MET A 500 5.92 -18.50 -9.99
CA MET A 500 4.46 -18.55 -9.90
C MET A 500 3.81 -18.21 -11.22
N SER A 501 2.68 -18.87 -11.53
CA SER A 501 1.93 -18.63 -12.77
C SER A 501 0.80 -17.65 -12.53
N ARG A 502 0.56 -16.72 -13.46
CA ARG A 502 -0.52 -15.75 -13.37
C ARG A 502 -1.86 -16.38 -13.81
N ALA A 503 -2.83 -16.46 -12.90
CA ALA A 503 -4.18 -16.96 -13.16
C ALA A 503 -5.20 -15.83 -13.41
N GLY A 504 -4.87 -14.60 -13.07
CA GLY A 504 -5.69 -13.41 -13.25
C GLY A 504 -4.93 -12.14 -12.88
N ARG A 505 -5.55 -10.95 -13.00
CA ARG A 505 -4.92 -9.65 -12.72
C ARG A 505 -4.31 -9.59 -11.31
N PHE A 506 -5.03 -10.09 -10.30
CA PHE A 506 -4.61 -10.11 -8.90
C PHE A 506 -4.61 -11.55 -8.35
N LEU A 507 -4.27 -12.53 -9.18
CA LEU A 507 -4.34 -13.92 -8.77
C LEU A 507 -3.15 -14.70 -9.35
N LEU A 508 -2.32 -15.22 -8.46
CA LEU A 508 -1.20 -16.10 -8.76
C LEU A 508 -1.54 -17.54 -8.37
N ALA A 509 -1.05 -18.50 -9.15
CA ALA A 509 -1.17 -19.92 -8.96
C ALA A 509 0.21 -20.58 -8.83
N ARG A 510 0.29 -21.85 -8.48
CA ARG A 510 1.53 -22.62 -8.33
C ARG A 510 2.50 -22.00 -7.32
N TRP A 511 1.97 -21.59 -6.16
CA TRP A 511 2.80 -21.00 -5.12
C TRP A 511 3.92 -21.94 -4.70
N PRO A 512 5.18 -21.48 -4.59
CA PRO A 512 6.28 -22.27 -4.06
C PRO A 512 5.99 -22.76 -2.64
N ALA A 513 6.44 -23.95 -2.31
CA ALA A 513 6.53 -24.39 -0.92
C ALA A 513 7.61 -23.58 -0.20
N THR A 514 7.41 -23.29 1.08
CA THR A 514 8.32 -22.48 1.89
C THR A 514 8.79 -23.26 3.11
N GLU A 515 10.02 -23.02 3.53
CA GLU A 515 10.66 -23.58 4.70
C GLU A 515 11.37 -22.48 5.49
N THR A 516 11.15 -22.41 6.80
CA THR A 516 11.88 -21.47 7.66
C THR A 516 13.25 -22.04 8.02
N LEU A 517 14.29 -21.24 7.85
CA LEU A 517 15.67 -21.58 8.19
C LEU A 517 16.21 -20.65 9.29
N PRO A 518 17.22 -21.08 10.08
CA PRO A 518 17.98 -20.16 10.91
C PRO A 518 18.58 -19.04 10.06
N GLY A 519 18.28 -17.77 10.42
CA GLY A 519 18.76 -16.61 9.65
C GLY A 519 18.13 -16.42 8.28
N GLY A 520 17.07 -17.17 7.89
CA GLY A 520 16.53 -17.07 6.54
C GLY A 520 15.30 -17.91 6.25
N ALA A 521 15.14 -18.26 4.97
CA ALA A 521 14.08 -19.12 4.48
C ALA A 521 14.49 -19.84 3.20
N ALA A 522 13.75 -20.89 2.82
CA ALA A 522 13.88 -21.55 1.53
C ALA A 522 12.54 -21.65 0.82
N THR A 523 12.61 -21.73 -0.50
CA THR A 523 11.45 -22.00 -1.38
C THR A 523 11.74 -23.17 -2.29
N ARG A 524 10.66 -23.86 -2.70
CA ARG A 524 10.72 -24.87 -3.77
C ARG A 524 9.59 -24.58 -4.75
N ASP A 525 9.95 -24.33 -6.00
CA ASP A 525 8.98 -24.09 -7.06
C ASP A 525 8.31 -25.39 -7.57
N SER A 526 7.31 -25.24 -8.43
CA SER A 526 6.57 -26.39 -9.00
C SER A 526 7.40 -27.20 -10.02
N ARG A 527 8.58 -26.74 -10.41
CA ARG A 527 9.54 -27.45 -11.27
C ARG A 527 10.57 -28.24 -10.48
N GLY A 528 10.58 -28.10 -9.16
CA GLY A 528 11.49 -28.79 -8.26
C GLY A 528 12.75 -27.99 -7.91
N ASN A 529 12.93 -26.77 -8.44
CA ASN A 529 14.06 -25.92 -8.07
C ASN A 529 13.89 -25.41 -6.66
N ARG A 530 14.94 -25.50 -5.86
CA ARG A 530 15.00 -25.00 -4.49
C ARG A 530 15.98 -23.83 -4.41
N HIS A 531 15.56 -22.75 -3.78
CA HIS A 531 16.39 -21.63 -3.39
C HIS A 531 16.26 -21.41 -1.88
N ALA A 532 17.38 -21.42 -1.17
CA ALA A 532 17.48 -21.09 0.25
C ALA A 532 18.35 -19.86 0.41
N ARG A 533 17.87 -18.85 1.13
CA ARG A 533 18.59 -17.61 1.42
C ARG A 533 18.75 -17.45 2.91
N GLN A 534 19.99 -17.21 3.36
CA GLN A 534 20.33 -16.90 4.75
C GLN A 534 21.09 -15.59 4.81
N ILE A 535 20.82 -14.79 5.84
CA ILE A 535 21.40 -13.47 6.06
C ILE A 535 22.23 -13.51 7.32
N HIS A 536 23.48 -13.08 7.23
CA HIS A 536 24.43 -13.00 8.34
C HIS A 536 24.94 -11.56 8.47
N PRO A 537 24.22 -10.69 9.23
CA PRO A 537 24.57 -9.29 9.35
C PRO A 537 25.55 -9.04 10.51
N THR A 538 26.57 -8.24 10.23
CA THR A 538 27.38 -7.56 11.23
C THR A 538 27.11 -6.06 11.21
N LEU A 539 27.90 -5.25 11.92
CA LEU A 539 27.76 -3.79 11.88
C LEU A 539 28.13 -3.22 10.51
N ASP A 540 29.17 -3.75 9.88
CA ASP A 540 29.79 -3.19 8.68
C ASP A 540 29.59 -4.07 7.44
N GLU A 541 29.26 -5.35 7.61
CA GLU A 541 29.10 -6.30 6.52
C GLU A 541 27.81 -7.09 6.65
N TRP A 542 27.12 -7.24 5.53
CA TRP A 542 25.96 -8.11 5.36
C TRP A 542 26.29 -9.23 4.40
N THR A 543 26.42 -10.45 4.90
CA THR A 543 26.66 -11.63 4.07
C THR A 543 25.34 -12.31 3.77
N ILE A 544 25.00 -12.43 2.49
CA ILE A 544 23.84 -13.15 1.98
C ILE A 544 24.33 -14.44 1.34
N GLU A 545 23.94 -15.57 1.88
CA GLU A 545 24.23 -16.90 1.35
C GLU A 545 22.99 -17.46 0.65
N ASP A 546 23.10 -17.69 -0.65
CA ASP A 546 22.10 -18.31 -1.49
C ASP A 546 22.54 -19.74 -1.84
N ARG A 547 21.77 -20.75 -1.40
CA ARG A 547 21.97 -22.15 -1.76
C ARG A 547 20.88 -22.60 -2.71
N VAL A 548 21.27 -23.25 -3.81
CA VAL A 548 20.37 -23.67 -4.87
C VAL A 548 20.53 -25.13 -5.20
N SER A 549 19.42 -25.77 -5.60
CA SER A 549 19.43 -27.15 -6.13
C SER A 549 18.17 -27.37 -6.97
N GLY A 550 18.23 -28.33 -7.88
CA GLY A 550 17.11 -28.69 -8.73
C GLY A 550 17.53 -28.95 -10.18
N PRO A 551 16.57 -29.14 -11.09
CA PRO A 551 16.84 -29.51 -12.48
C PRO A 551 17.11 -28.30 -13.41
N PHE A 552 17.42 -27.12 -12.88
CA PHE A 552 17.73 -25.95 -13.70
C PHE A 552 19.03 -26.12 -14.49
N ARG A 553 19.15 -25.39 -15.60
CA ARG A 553 20.36 -25.32 -16.44
C ARG A 553 21.17 -24.06 -16.17
N GLN A 554 20.47 -22.95 -15.90
CA GLN A 554 21.08 -21.66 -15.58
C GLN A 554 20.27 -20.97 -14.47
N LEU A 555 20.92 -20.01 -13.82
CA LEU A 555 20.26 -19.10 -12.88
C LEU A 555 20.71 -17.66 -13.10
N ALA A 556 19.89 -16.73 -12.67
CA ALA A 556 20.20 -15.30 -12.62
C ALA A 556 19.78 -14.74 -11.25
N LEU A 557 20.77 -14.34 -10.44
CA LEU A 557 20.55 -13.54 -9.22
C LEU A 557 20.49 -12.07 -9.60
N ARG A 558 19.46 -11.37 -9.15
CA ARG A 558 19.24 -9.93 -9.40
C ARG A 558 19.29 -9.13 -8.12
N TRP A 559 20.02 -7.99 -8.16
CA TRP A 559 20.02 -6.98 -7.12
C TRP A 559 19.63 -5.64 -7.71
N HIS A 560 18.41 -5.18 -7.39
CA HIS A 560 17.89 -3.85 -7.76
C HIS A 560 18.50 -2.82 -6.83
N LEU A 561 19.32 -1.95 -7.38
CA LEU A 561 20.16 -1.03 -6.62
C LEU A 561 19.51 0.35 -6.48
N ALA A 562 19.91 1.10 -5.47
CA ALA A 562 19.55 2.51 -5.36
C ALA A 562 19.95 3.29 -6.61
N PRO A 563 19.16 4.28 -7.07
CA PRO A 563 19.62 5.19 -8.12
C PRO A 563 20.89 5.92 -7.69
N GLY A 564 21.85 6.06 -8.60
CA GLY A 564 23.11 6.73 -8.34
C GLY A 564 24.28 6.12 -9.09
N PRO A 565 25.48 6.63 -8.85
CA PRO A 565 26.68 6.16 -9.56
C PRO A 565 27.16 4.83 -8.95
N TRP A 566 26.91 3.74 -9.64
CA TRP A 566 27.46 2.41 -9.33
C TRP A 566 28.59 2.10 -10.32
N ARG A 567 29.78 1.88 -9.80
CA ARG A 567 30.96 1.52 -10.59
C ARG A 567 31.13 0.00 -10.61
N PRO A 568 31.22 -0.63 -11.78
CA PRO A 568 31.54 -2.04 -11.88
C PRO A 568 32.92 -2.36 -11.31
N LEU A 569 33.03 -3.52 -10.66
CA LEU A 569 34.24 -4.16 -10.18
C LEU A 569 34.36 -5.54 -10.85
N PRO A 570 35.55 -6.18 -10.86
CA PRO A 570 35.71 -7.53 -11.43
C PRO A 570 34.77 -8.57 -10.78
N ASP A 571 34.47 -8.42 -9.52
CA ASP A 571 33.66 -9.32 -8.68
C ASP A 571 32.40 -8.69 -8.10
N GLY A 572 32.00 -7.51 -8.59
CA GLY A 572 30.81 -6.83 -8.05
C GLY A 572 30.59 -5.41 -8.53
N VAL A 573 30.10 -4.56 -7.61
CA VAL A 573 29.86 -3.14 -7.87
C VAL A 573 30.11 -2.31 -6.62
N GLU A 574 30.39 -1.02 -6.80
CA GLU A 574 30.66 -0.08 -5.72
C GLU A 574 29.95 1.26 -5.94
N SER A 575 29.47 1.86 -4.87
CA SER A 575 28.93 3.22 -4.81
C SER A 575 29.44 3.92 -3.54
N PRO A 576 29.22 5.24 -3.38
CA PRO A 576 29.53 5.93 -2.13
C PRO A 576 28.84 5.36 -0.88
N ALA A 577 27.73 4.63 -1.05
CA ALA A 577 26.92 4.12 0.06
C ALA A 577 27.21 2.64 0.41
N ALA A 578 27.73 1.87 -0.56
CA ALA A 578 28.00 0.44 -0.34
C ALA A 578 28.89 -0.17 -1.43
N ARG A 579 29.55 -1.28 -1.05
CA ARG A 579 30.27 -2.16 -1.98
C ARG A 579 29.65 -3.56 -1.92
N LEU A 580 29.26 -4.11 -3.07
CA LEU A 580 28.71 -5.46 -3.22
C LEU A 580 29.73 -6.33 -3.94
N ILE A 581 30.08 -7.45 -3.33
CA ILE A 581 31.00 -8.46 -3.88
C ILE A 581 30.26 -9.79 -3.98
N LEU A 582 30.33 -10.43 -5.15
CA LEU A 582 29.67 -11.70 -5.42
C LEU A 582 30.68 -12.80 -5.70
N SER A 583 30.43 -13.97 -5.15
CA SER A 583 31.20 -15.19 -5.41
C SER A 583 30.29 -16.40 -5.48
N GLY A 584 30.75 -17.47 -6.10
CA GLY A 584 30.04 -18.75 -6.19
C GLY A 584 30.99 -19.95 -6.18
N ASP A 585 30.46 -21.14 -6.03
CA ASP A 585 31.18 -22.39 -6.17
C ASP A 585 31.33 -22.84 -7.65
N ALA A 586 30.85 -21.99 -8.58
CA ALA A 586 31.08 -22.09 -10.02
C ALA A 586 31.30 -20.67 -10.61
N PRO A 587 31.84 -20.55 -11.85
CA PRO A 587 32.02 -19.25 -12.49
C PRO A 587 30.75 -18.42 -12.58
N LEU A 588 30.86 -17.11 -12.24
CA LEU A 588 29.79 -16.14 -12.35
C LEU A 588 30.07 -15.16 -13.49
N THR A 589 29.06 -14.87 -14.30
CA THR A 589 29.09 -13.75 -15.23
C THR A 589 28.31 -12.59 -14.63
N LEU A 590 29.00 -11.50 -14.31
CA LEU A 590 28.40 -10.30 -13.75
C LEU A 590 28.10 -9.27 -14.84
N GLY A 591 26.95 -8.61 -14.73
CA GLY A 591 26.56 -7.53 -15.64
C GLY A 591 25.70 -6.50 -14.92
N MET A 592 25.80 -5.24 -15.38
CA MET A 592 24.90 -4.17 -14.99
C MET A 592 23.82 -4.03 -16.06
N GLU A 593 22.58 -4.10 -15.64
CA GLU A 593 21.40 -3.88 -16.49
C GLU A 593 20.67 -2.62 -16.02
N GLU A 594 19.92 -1.98 -16.91
CA GLU A 594 18.92 -0.99 -16.54
C GLU A 594 17.57 -1.67 -16.37
N ALA A 595 16.89 -1.36 -15.28
CA ALA A 595 15.51 -1.77 -15.03
C ALA A 595 14.69 -0.58 -14.53
N TRP A 596 13.48 -0.85 -14.11
CA TRP A 596 12.53 0.18 -13.73
C TRP A 596 12.04 -0.01 -12.30
N GLU A 597 11.91 1.09 -11.56
CA GLU A 597 11.12 1.12 -10.34
C GLU A 597 9.96 2.10 -10.44
N SER A 598 8.91 1.81 -9.70
CA SER A 598 7.76 2.69 -9.48
C SER A 598 7.89 3.31 -8.08
N PRO A 599 8.45 4.51 -7.96
CA PRO A 599 8.63 5.16 -6.66
C PRO A 599 7.29 5.54 -6.02
N ALA A 600 6.27 5.80 -6.84
CA ALA A 600 4.88 6.02 -6.46
C ALA A 600 3.96 5.41 -7.51
N TYR A 601 2.69 5.22 -7.19
CA TYR A 601 1.70 4.69 -8.12
C TYR A 601 1.59 5.58 -9.37
N GLY A 602 1.69 4.98 -10.55
CA GLY A 602 1.68 5.68 -11.83
C GLY A 602 3.00 6.37 -12.21
N ALA A 603 3.99 6.40 -11.32
CA ALA A 603 5.31 6.96 -11.60
C ALA A 603 6.32 5.87 -11.97
N LEU A 604 7.32 6.24 -12.75
CA LEU A 604 8.38 5.34 -13.21
C LEU A 604 9.72 6.08 -13.28
N ARG A 605 10.80 5.40 -12.86
CA ARG A 605 12.16 5.87 -13.09
C ARG A 605 13.11 4.69 -13.33
N PRO A 606 14.21 4.90 -14.09
CA PRO A 606 15.22 3.86 -14.28
C PRO A 606 16.03 3.65 -13.00
N ILE A 607 16.45 2.40 -12.80
CA ILE A 607 17.39 2.00 -11.73
C ILE A 607 18.41 1.01 -12.26
N PRO A 608 19.63 0.99 -11.71
CA PRO A 608 20.61 -0.03 -12.03
C PRO A 608 20.28 -1.37 -11.35
N VAL A 609 20.54 -2.46 -12.05
CA VAL A 609 20.39 -3.83 -11.52
C VAL A 609 21.71 -4.59 -11.75
N LEU A 610 22.30 -5.08 -10.68
CA LEU A 610 23.41 -6.04 -10.77
C LEU A 610 22.85 -7.43 -11.00
N VAL A 611 23.28 -8.08 -12.08
CA VAL A 611 22.85 -9.45 -12.42
C VAL A 611 24.05 -10.38 -12.42
N ALA A 612 23.95 -11.46 -11.64
CA ALA A 612 24.93 -12.55 -11.63
C ALA A 612 24.31 -13.78 -12.28
N ARG A 613 24.88 -14.24 -13.39
CA ARG A 613 24.45 -15.44 -14.12
C ARG A 613 25.44 -16.57 -13.90
N ALA A 614 24.92 -17.78 -13.76
CA ALA A 614 25.71 -18.99 -13.69
C ALA A 614 24.98 -20.17 -14.34
N PHE A 615 25.77 -21.15 -14.82
CA PHE A 615 25.28 -22.41 -15.34
C PHE A 615 25.45 -23.53 -14.31
N ALA A 616 24.59 -24.53 -14.38
CA ALA A 616 24.77 -25.75 -13.58
C ALA A 616 26.04 -26.51 -14.05
N PRO A 617 26.78 -27.14 -13.11
CA PRO A 617 26.46 -27.26 -11.71
C PRO A 617 26.93 -26.04 -10.89
N ILE A 618 26.02 -25.42 -10.20
CA ILE A 618 26.28 -24.44 -9.16
C ILE A 618 25.34 -24.74 -7.99
N THR A 619 25.83 -24.64 -6.74
CA THR A 619 25.04 -24.94 -5.55
C THR A 619 24.99 -23.79 -4.56
N ARG A 620 25.94 -22.84 -4.64
CA ARG A 620 26.06 -21.74 -3.69
C ARG A 620 26.53 -20.45 -4.36
N LEU A 621 25.86 -19.35 -3.99
CA LEU A 621 26.31 -17.99 -4.26
C LEU A 621 26.42 -17.26 -2.92
N THR A 622 27.37 -16.36 -2.82
CA THR A 622 27.55 -15.47 -1.68
C THR A 622 27.65 -14.04 -2.16
N THR A 623 26.81 -13.17 -1.62
CA THR A 623 26.89 -11.72 -1.79
C THR A 623 27.35 -11.11 -0.47
N ARG A 624 28.46 -10.39 -0.48
CA ARG A 624 28.93 -9.59 0.66
C ARG A 624 28.68 -8.12 0.38
N ILE A 625 28.03 -7.44 1.31
CA ILE A 625 27.67 -6.03 1.18
C ILE A 625 28.32 -5.28 2.33
N HIS A 626 29.34 -4.48 2.00
CA HIS A 626 29.98 -3.57 2.95
C HIS A 626 29.24 -2.23 2.90
N LEU A 627 28.62 -1.85 4.01
CA LEU A 627 27.97 -0.56 4.16
C LEU A 627 29.05 0.50 4.40
N GLN A 628 29.04 1.55 3.59
CA GLN A 628 29.93 2.68 3.81
C GLN A 628 29.25 3.72 4.72
N PRO A 629 30.01 4.43 5.59
CA PRO A 629 29.47 5.51 6.38
C PRO A 629 28.79 6.52 5.45
N GLY A 630 27.48 6.72 5.62
CA GLY A 630 26.71 7.54 4.70
C GLY A 630 27.27 8.96 4.61
N CYS A 631 27.73 9.36 3.46
CA CYS A 631 27.73 10.76 3.06
C CYS A 631 26.25 11.19 3.04
N ALA A 632 25.84 12.02 3.98
CA ALA A 632 24.55 12.70 3.89
C ALA A 632 24.50 13.38 2.51
N ARG A 633 23.66 12.88 1.61
CA ARG A 633 23.44 13.58 0.33
C ARG A 633 22.93 14.98 0.66
N PRO A 634 23.47 16.03 0.03
CA PRO A 634 22.77 17.30 0.01
C PRO A 634 21.37 17.01 -0.54
N ALA A 635 20.35 17.52 0.16
CA ALA A 635 18.96 17.41 -0.26
C ALA A 635 18.86 17.70 -1.77
N ASP A 636 18.21 16.83 -2.53
CA ASP A 636 17.90 17.04 -3.93
C ASP A 636 17.24 18.41 -4.08
N ARG A 637 17.99 19.39 -4.60
CA ARG A 637 17.47 20.64 -5.11
C ARG A 637 16.92 20.31 -6.51
N ALA A 638 15.61 20.23 -6.62
CA ALA A 638 14.79 20.69 -7.73
C ALA A 638 13.32 20.30 -7.48
#